data_8b3f8909e60c951b25c0ed886e853326
#
_entry.id   8b3f8909e60c951b25c0ed886e853326
#
_cell.length_a   1.000
_cell.length_b   1.000
_cell.length_c   1.000
_cell.angle_alpha   90.00
_cell.angle_beta   90.00
_cell.angle_gamma   90.00
#
_symmetry.space_group_name_H-M   'P 1'
#
loop_
_entity.id
_entity.type
_entity.pdbx_description
1 polymer ?
#
loop_
_entity_poly.entity_id
_entity_poly.type
_entity_poly.pdbx_seq_one_letter_code
_entity_poly.pdbx_strand_id
1 'polypeptide(L)'
;MAQKKQETALTGLSDKEVLISREKHGTNLLTPPKRPSMWKLYLEKFRDPVIRILLVAAFFSLVISIIENEYAETIGIFFAIFLATGIGFYFEYDANKKFDLLNAVGEETPVTVIRNGKVREIPRKEIVVGDIVVLNTGEEIPADGILLEAISLQVNESNLTGELMVNKTINEELFDEEATYPSNEVMRGTTVVDGHGIMKVERVGDSTEIGKVARQATEQSEEETPLNIQLTKLAGFIGKIGFTIATLTFIVFTAKDLYSYLNVNEITDWHGWMAIARIVLKYFMMAVTLIVVAVPEGLPMSVTLSLALNMRRMLKTNNLVRKMHACETMGAITVICTDKTGTLTQNLMQVHEAKLDATKADLIAEGISANSTAFLEETGESKKPSGVGNPTEIALLLWLNEQGKNYLELRENAKVINQLTFSTERKYMATLVDSPIQQKKVLYIKGAPEIVMGKCNLSPEELTHYNADLLAYQNKAMRTLGLAYKFIPENSGNDCAELVNEGNMIFLGIVAISDPIRPDVPEAVQKCQSAGIGVKIVTGATPGTATEIARQIGLWKPEDTDRNRITGVEFAALSDEEALDRVLDLKVMSRARPMDKQRLVQLLQQKGAVVAVTGDGTNDAPALNHAQVGLSMGTGTSVAKEASDITLLDDSFHSIATAVMWGRSLYKNIQRFIVFQLTINVVALASVLLGAFFGTELPLTVTQMLWVNLIMDTFAAMALASIPPSADVMNEKPRKTDDFIITKAMRKNILGVGFCFLAILMTLIVIIKQMPADLVGQALTQFFTIFVMLQFWNLFNASVFGTNHSVFKDSRHALGMLSVAIIILVGQILIVEFGGKVFRTEPMDFITWIYIIAGTSFVLWIGEIYRWIKRIQKKN
;
A
#
# COMPACT_ATOMS: atom_id res chain seq x y z
N MET A 1 -37.06 -21.68 35.23
CA MET A 1 -36.42 -22.28 34.06
C MET A 1 -35.83 -21.26 33.08
N ALA A 2 -36.43 -20.08 32.89
CA ALA A 2 -35.91 -19.02 32.05
C ALA A 2 -34.61 -18.40 32.57
N GLN A 3 -34.51 -18.11 33.88
CA GLN A 3 -33.27 -17.59 34.49
C GLN A 3 -32.08 -18.55 34.37
N LYS A 4 -32.30 -19.88 34.48
CA LYS A 4 -31.25 -20.88 34.32
C LYS A 4 -30.77 -21.01 32.85
N LYS A 5 -31.63 -20.66 31.84
CA LYS A 5 -31.25 -20.61 30.42
C LYS A 5 -30.47 -19.34 30.09
N GLN A 6 -30.72 -18.24 30.80
CA GLN A 6 -29.98 -17.00 30.61
C GLN A 6 -28.56 -17.06 31.21
N GLU A 7 -28.41 -17.67 32.40
CA GLU A 7 -27.06 -17.89 33.00
C GLU A 7 -26.19 -18.83 32.21
N THR A 8 -26.76 -19.85 31.54
CA THR A 8 -26.02 -20.76 30.66
C THR A 8 -25.63 -20.10 29.32
N ALA A 9 -26.33 -19.03 28.91
CA ALA A 9 -26.03 -18.31 27.65
C ALA A 9 -24.75 -17.45 27.74
N LEU A 10 -24.41 -16.93 28.91
CA LEU A 10 -23.27 -16.05 29.13
C LEU A 10 -21.95 -16.80 29.45
N THR A 11 -21.98 -18.10 29.71
CA THR A 11 -20.76 -18.88 29.97
C THR A 11 -19.98 -19.24 28.70
N GLY A 12 -20.62 -19.17 27.53
CA GLY A 12 -20.01 -19.53 26.24
C GLY A 12 -19.65 -21.03 26.15
N LEU A 13 -19.06 -21.40 25.02
CA LEU A 13 -18.65 -22.77 24.72
C LEU A 13 -17.42 -23.19 25.55
N SER A 14 -17.38 -24.45 25.95
CA SER A 14 -16.17 -25.09 26.47
C SER A 14 -15.23 -25.49 25.34
N ASP A 15 -13.94 -25.66 25.64
CA ASP A 15 -12.93 -26.03 24.64
C ASP A 15 -13.26 -27.34 23.90
N LYS A 16 -13.98 -28.29 24.55
CA LYS A 16 -14.48 -29.51 23.90
C LYS A 16 -15.62 -29.25 22.93
N GLU A 17 -16.55 -28.37 23.29
CA GLU A 17 -17.67 -28.00 22.42
C GLU A 17 -17.20 -27.18 21.22
N VAL A 18 -16.17 -26.38 21.34
CA VAL A 18 -15.51 -25.66 20.23
C VAL A 18 -14.97 -26.63 19.19
N LEU A 19 -14.32 -27.71 19.64
CA LEU A 19 -13.80 -28.72 18.71
C LEU A 19 -14.94 -29.45 17.96
N ILE A 20 -16.00 -29.82 18.67
CA ILE A 20 -17.18 -30.49 18.07
C ILE A 20 -17.89 -29.55 17.08
N SER A 21 -18.04 -28.26 17.44
CA SER A 21 -18.66 -27.28 16.54
C SER A 21 -17.82 -27.04 15.30
N ARG A 22 -16.48 -27.02 15.44
CA ARG A 22 -15.54 -26.87 14.32
C ARG A 22 -15.59 -28.04 13.35
N GLU A 23 -15.70 -29.27 13.86
CA GLU A 23 -15.87 -30.47 13.02
C GLU A 23 -17.20 -30.47 12.26
N LYS A 24 -18.27 -30.02 12.90
CA LYS A 24 -19.62 -30.02 12.33
C LYS A 24 -19.89 -28.88 11.35
N HIS A 25 -19.42 -27.68 11.65
CA HIS A 25 -19.77 -26.44 10.91
C HIS A 25 -18.59 -25.80 10.18
N GLY A 26 -17.38 -26.33 10.35
CA GLY A 26 -16.17 -25.78 9.73
C GLY A 26 -15.57 -24.60 10.50
N THR A 27 -14.66 -23.90 9.83
CA THR A 27 -13.98 -22.71 10.32
C THR A 27 -14.62 -21.45 9.77
N ASN A 28 -14.40 -20.30 10.41
CA ASN A 28 -14.91 -19.01 9.94
C ASN A 28 -14.06 -18.40 8.81
N LEU A 29 -13.63 -19.24 7.85
CA LEU A 29 -12.93 -18.83 6.66
C LEU A 29 -13.88 -18.80 5.47
N LEU A 30 -13.80 -17.75 4.65
CA LEU A 30 -14.44 -17.75 3.34
C LEU A 30 -13.59 -18.58 2.39
N THR A 31 -14.24 -19.46 1.62
CA THR A 31 -13.52 -20.19 0.58
C THR A 31 -13.07 -19.19 -0.48
N PRO A 32 -11.76 -19.04 -0.73
CA PRO A 32 -11.29 -18.14 -1.77
C PRO A 32 -11.89 -18.55 -3.12
N PRO A 33 -12.17 -17.61 -4.02
CA PRO A 33 -12.73 -17.88 -5.33
C PRO A 33 -11.92 -18.98 -6.03
N LYS A 34 -12.60 -19.94 -6.66
CA LYS A 34 -11.96 -21.07 -7.34
C LYS A 34 -10.99 -20.52 -8.38
N ARG A 35 -9.71 -20.68 -8.12
CA ARG A 35 -8.67 -20.32 -9.08
C ARG A 35 -8.82 -21.12 -10.35
N PRO A 36 -8.58 -20.53 -11.51
CA PRO A 36 -8.47 -21.31 -12.72
C PRO A 36 -7.38 -22.38 -12.54
N SER A 37 -7.62 -23.59 -13.02
CA SER A 37 -6.64 -24.67 -12.91
C SER A 37 -5.32 -24.24 -13.55
N MET A 38 -4.17 -24.77 -13.07
CA MET A 38 -2.84 -24.45 -13.62
C MET A 38 -2.80 -24.69 -15.14
N TRP A 39 -3.49 -25.71 -15.65
CA TRP A 39 -3.62 -25.97 -17.07
C TRP A 39 -4.40 -24.87 -17.81
N LYS A 40 -5.45 -24.32 -17.22
CA LYS A 40 -6.21 -23.21 -17.81
C LYS A 40 -5.36 -21.95 -17.91
N LEU A 41 -4.62 -21.60 -16.84
CA LEU A 41 -3.67 -20.46 -16.83
C LEU A 41 -2.56 -20.64 -17.89
N TYR A 42 -2.03 -21.86 -18.02
CA TYR A 42 -1.03 -22.13 -19.06
C TYR A 42 -1.62 -22.01 -20.47
N LEU A 43 -2.82 -22.55 -20.71
CA LEU A 43 -3.50 -22.48 -22.01
C LEU A 43 -3.92 -21.03 -22.36
N GLU A 44 -4.17 -20.18 -21.39
CA GLU A 44 -4.44 -18.76 -21.63
C GLU A 44 -3.25 -18.05 -22.28
N LYS A 45 -2.01 -18.50 -22.04
CA LYS A 45 -0.82 -17.95 -22.74
C LYS A 45 -0.88 -18.11 -24.25
N PHE A 46 -1.56 -19.12 -24.76
CA PHE A 46 -1.76 -19.32 -26.21
C PHE A 46 -2.78 -18.36 -26.83
N ARG A 47 -3.46 -17.53 -26.02
CA ARG A 47 -4.32 -16.45 -26.52
C ARG A 47 -3.53 -15.21 -26.91
N ASP A 48 -2.26 -15.13 -26.51
CA ASP A 48 -1.37 -14.03 -26.88
C ASP A 48 -1.26 -13.93 -28.40
N PRO A 49 -1.42 -12.72 -28.98
CA PRO A 49 -1.34 -12.51 -30.43
C PRO A 49 0.00 -12.96 -31.05
N VAL A 50 1.11 -12.73 -30.31
CA VAL A 50 2.46 -13.12 -30.81
C VAL A 50 2.60 -14.62 -30.82
N ILE A 51 2.17 -15.32 -29.76
CA ILE A 51 2.19 -16.79 -29.72
C ILE A 51 1.34 -17.39 -30.86
N ARG A 52 0.18 -16.78 -31.17
CA ARG A 52 -0.66 -17.22 -32.30
C ARG A 52 0.05 -17.06 -33.66
N ILE A 53 0.73 -15.93 -33.87
CA ILE A 53 1.51 -15.70 -35.07
C ILE A 53 2.66 -16.72 -35.18
N LEU A 54 3.36 -16.99 -34.07
CA LEU A 54 4.41 -18.01 -34.00
C LEU A 54 3.87 -19.41 -34.31
N LEU A 55 2.67 -19.76 -33.82
CA LEU A 55 2.03 -21.03 -34.12
C LEU A 55 1.71 -21.17 -35.63
N VAL A 56 1.24 -20.09 -36.25
CA VAL A 56 1.00 -20.05 -37.70
C VAL A 56 2.33 -20.21 -38.46
N ALA A 57 3.38 -19.50 -38.04
CA ALA A 57 4.72 -19.63 -38.59
C ALA A 57 5.28 -21.05 -38.44
N ALA A 58 5.12 -21.67 -37.23
CA ALA A 58 5.52 -23.05 -36.96
C ALA A 58 4.79 -24.05 -37.88
N PHE A 59 3.49 -23.83 -38.12
CA PHE A 59 2.72 -24.67 -39.04
C PHE A 59 3.26 -24.61 -40.46
N PHE A 60 3.48 -23.43 -41.03
CA PHE A 60 4.05 -23.30 -42.39
C PHE A 60 5.49 -23.81 -42.46
N SER A 61 6.32 -23.55 -41.47
CA SER A 61 7.66 -24.10 -41.36
C SER A 61 7.64 -25.62 -41.31
N LEU A 62 6.71 -26.25 -40.55
CA LEU A 62 6.55 -27.70 -40.52
C LEU A 62 6.18 -28.31 -41.85
N VAL A 63 5.26 -27.69 -42.62
CA VAL A 63 4.86 -28.16 -43.95
C VAL A 63 6.08 -28.20 -44.89
N ILE A 64 6.91 -27.15 -44.86
CA ILE A 64 8.12 -27.09 -45.72
C ILE A 64 9.18 -28.06 -45.21
N SER A 65 9.39 -28.17 -43.93
CA SER A 65 10.34 -29.12 -43.32
C SER A 65 10.04 -30.59 -43.69
N ILE A 66 8.77 -30.96 -43.79
CA ILE A 66 8.36 -32.29 -44.31
C ILE A 66 8.75 -32.46 -45.75
N ILE A 67 8.68 -31.42 -46.57
CA ILE A 67 9.00 -31.50 -48.01
C ILE A 67 10.52 -31.54 -48.25
N GLU A 68 11.27 -30.71 -47.45
CA GLU A 68 12.73 -30.58 -47.60
C GLU A 68 13.51 -31.57 -46.69
N ASN A 69 12.83 -32.29 -45.81
CA ASN A 69 13.42 -33.21 -44.82
C ASN A 69 14.45 -32.53 -43.88
N GLU A 70 14.26 -31.19 -43.62
CA GLU A 70 15.04 -30.38 -42.70
C GLU A 70 14.16 -29.82 -41.57
N TYR A 71 14.29 -30.34 -40.33
CA TYR A 71 13.38 -30.01 -39.22
C TYR A 71 13.97 -29.02 -38.20
N ALA A 72 15.21 -28.60 -38.36
CA ALA A 72 15.93 -27.85 -37.33
C ALA A 72 15.25 -26.50 -36.98
N GLU A 73 14.82 -25.74 -38.00
CA GLU A 73 14.15 -24.44 -37.83
C GLU A 73 12.78 -24.60 -37.16
N THR A 74 11.99 -25.57 -37.61
CA THR A 74 10.68 -25.86 -37.03
C THR A 74 10.76 -26.29 -35.55
N ILE A 75 11.73 -27.18 -35.23
CA ILE A 75 12.00 -27.56 -33.83
C ILE A 75 12.38 -26.32 -33.02
N GLY A 76 13.19 -25.43 -33.58
CA GLY A 76 13.56 -24.16 -32.93
C GLY A 76 12.36 -23.28 -32.58
N ILE A 77 11.42 -23.13 -33.51
CA ILE A 77 10.21 -22.33 -33.30
C ILE A 77 9.31 -22.95 -32.22
N PHE A 78 9.09 -24.30 -32.28
CA PHE A 78 8.31 -24.98 -31.23
C PHE A 78 8.97 -24.89 -29.85
N PHE A 79 10.29 -25.06 -29.78
CA PHE A 79 11.06 -24.91 -28.54
C PHE A 79 10.95 -23.49 -27.98
N ALA A 80 11.03 -22.49 -28.84
CA ALA A 80 10.87 -21.11 -28.46
C ALA A 80 9.45 -20.80 -27.95
N ILE A 81 8.39 -21.31 -28.58
CA ILE A 81 7.01 -21.19 -28.10
C ILE A 81 6.86 -21.83 -26.73
N PHE A 82 7.41 -23.04 -26.52
CA PHE A 82 7.36 -23.75 -25.26
C PHE A 82 8.09 -22.98 -24.14
N LEU A 83 9.28 -22.43 -24.44
CA LEU A 83 10.01 -21.61 -23.46
C LEU A 83 9.24 -20.33 -23.13
N ALA A 84 8.71 -19.63 -24.16
CA ALA A 84 7.94 -18.41 -24.00
C ALA A 84 6.74 -18.61 -23.07
N THR A 85 5.92 -19.59 -23.41
CA THR A 85 4.71 -19.89 -22.64
C THR A 85 5.02 -20.44 -21.23
N GLY A 86 6.06 -21.30 -21.11
CA GLY A 86 6.47 -21.91 -19.85
C GLY A 86 7.08 -20.92 -18.85
N ILE A 87 8.01 -20.09 -19.31
CA ILE A 87 8.65 -19.07 -18.47
C ILE A 87 7.63 -18.00 -18.06
N GLY A 88 6.83 -17.51 -19.00
CA GLY A 88 5.77 -16.52 -18.70
C GLY A 88 4.75 -17.06 -17.69
N PHE A 89 4.34 -18.32 -17.83
CA PHE A 89 3.46 -19.00 -16.87
C PHE A 89 4.10 -19.11 -15.48
N TYR A 90 5.36 -19.56 -15.40
CA TYR A 90 6.06 -19.75 -14.12
C TYR A 90 6.17 -18.46 -13.33
N PHE A 91 6.57 -17.36 -13.96
CA PHE A 91 6.73 -16.07 -13.26
C PHE A 91 5.40 -15.48 -12.81
N GLU A 92 4.35 -15.59 -13.62
CA GLU A 92 3.01 -15.13 -13.24
C GLU A 92 2.45 -15.96 -12.08
N TYR A 93 2.62 -17.26 -12.13
CA TYR A 93 2.23 -18.16 -11.04
C TYR A 93 2.97 -17.86 -9.73
N ASP A 94 4.30 -17.65 -9.79
CA ASP A 94 5.11 -17.31 -8.61
C ASP A 94 4.74 -15.92 -8.04
N ALA A 95 4.48 -14.94 -8.90
CA ALA A 95 4.05 -13.60 -8.48
C ALA A 95 2.69 -13.65 -7.76
N ASN A 96 1.71 -14.34 -8.36
CA ASN A 96 0.38 -14.52 -7.77
C ASN A 96 0.44 -15.28 -6.44
N LYS A 97 1.25 -16.34 -6.34
CA LYS A 97 1.45 -17.08 -5.09
C LYS A 97 2.04 -16.23 -3.98
N LYS A 98 3.01 -15.35 -4.31
CA LYS A 98 3.61 -14.42 -3.34
C LYS A 98 2.61 -13.38 -2.85
N PHE A 99 1.75 -12.88 -3.74
CA PHE A 99 0.68 -11.95 -3.40
C PHE A 99 -0.32 -12.57 -2.41
N ASP A 100 -0.74 -13.81 -2.65
CA ASP A 100 -1.68 -14.52 -1.78
C ASP A 100 -1.14 -14.74 -0.36
N LEU A 101 0.15 -15.09 -0.25
CA LEU A 101 0.81 -15.24 1.06
C LEU A 101 0.84 -13.94 1.86
N LEU A 102 0.95 -12.79 1.19
CA LEU A 102 0.92 -11.49 1.84
C LEU A 102 -0.49 -11.11 2.30
N ASN A 103 -1.51 -11.42 1.51
CA ASN A 103 -2.91 -11.14 1.87
C ASN A 103 -3.41 -12.02 3.03
N ALA A 104 -2.92 -13.25 3.18
CA ALA A 104 -3.28 -14.13 4.28
C ALA A 104 -2.91 -13.59 5.67
N VAL A 105 -1.97 -12.64 5.76
CA VAL A 105 -1.59 -11.97 7.02
C VAL A 105 -2.73 -11.08 7.55
N GLY A 106 -3.63 -10.60 6.69
CA GLY A 106 -4.76 -9.75 7.09
C GLY A 106 -5.93 -10.49 7.79
N GLU A 107 -5.98 -11.83 7.77
CA GLU A 107 -7.07 -12.62 8.37
C GLU A 107 -6.90 -12.91 9.89
N GLU A 108 -5.85 -12.41 10.51
CA GLU A 108 -5.56 -12.62 11.94
C GLU A 108 -6.14 -11.52 12.86
N THR A 109 -7.19 -10.80 12.43
CA THR A 109 -7.86 -9.80 13.26
C THR A 109 -8.39 -10.44 14.55
N PRO A 110 -8.00 -9.96 15.74
CA PRO A 110 -8.49 -10.50 17.01
C PRO A 110 -9.97 -10.14 17.21
N VAL A 111 -10.73 -11.06 17.78
CA VAL A 111 -12.15 -10.91 18.10
C VAL A 111 -12.37 -11.30 19.55
N THR A 112 -13.11 -10.47 20.27
CA THR A 112 -13.43 -10.70 21.68
C THR A 112 -14.58 -11.70 21.82
N VAL A 113 -14.32 -12.85 22.45
CA VAL A 113 -15.33 -13.91 22.69
C VAL A 113 -15.41 -14.30 24.16
N ILE A 114 -16.56 -14.85 24.55
CA ILE A 114 -16.76 -15.45 25.87
C ILE A 114 -16.73 -16.97 25.72
N ARG A 115 -15.71 -17.63 26.30
CA ARG A 115 -15.57 -19.08 26.34
C ARG A 115 -15.19 -19.53 27.77
N ASN A 116 -15.73 -20.62 28.24
CA ASN A 116 -15.54 -21.11 29.62
C ASN A 116 -15.84 -20.06 30.71
N GLY A 117 -16.79 -19.17 30.48
CA GLY A 117 -17.12 -18.06 31.38
C GLY A 117 -16.06 -16.96 31.46
N LYS A 118 -15.08 -16.94 30.57
CA LYS A 118 -14.02 -15.91 30.53
C LYS A 118 -14.01 -15.18 29.17
N VAL A 119 -13.84 -13.89 29.23
CA VAL A 119 -13.58 -13.06 28.03
C VAL A 119 -12.15 -13.33 27.56
N ARG A 120 -11.98 -13.60 26.28
CA ARG A 120 -10.67 -13.79 25.64
C ARG A 120 -10.69 -13.32 24.19
N GLU A 121 -9.56 -12.91 23.69
CA GLU A 121 -9.38 -12.59 22.29
C GLU A 121 -8.91 -13.82 21.52
N ILE A 122 -9.54 -14.08 20.37
CA ILE A 122 -9.16 -15.16 19.46
C ILE A 122 -9.08 -14.62 18.03
N PRO A 123 -8.26 -15.21 17.13
CA PRO A 123 -8.28 -14.88 15.72
C PRO A 123 -9.68 -15.12 15.11
N ARG A 124 -10.13 -14.23 14.23
CA ARG A 124 -11.44 -14.30 13.53
C ARG A 124 -11.69 -15.69 12.89
N LYS A 125 -10.68 -16.30 12.33
CA LYS A 125 -10.74 -17.64 11.71
C LYS A 125 -11.12 -18.76 12.69
N GLU A 126 -10.93 -18.55 13.98
CA GLU A 126 -11.15 -19.56 15.02
C GLU A 126 -12.56 -19.53 15.64
N ILE A 127 -13.39 -18.58 15.21
CA ILE A 127 -14.80 -18.50 15.62
C ILE A 127 -15.56 -19.70 15.07
N VAL A 128 -16.43 -20.26 15.91
CA VAL A 128 -17.29 -21.41 15.56
C VAL A 128 -18.76 -21.12 15.89
N VAL A 129 -19.66 -21.87 15.28
CA VAL A 129 -21.10 -21.78 15.58
C VAL A 129 -21.34 -22.07 17.07
N GLY A 130 -22.08 -21.20 17.74
CA GLY A 130 -22.37 -21.23 19.16
C GLY A 130 -21.46 -20.39 20.03
N ASP A 131 -20.38 -19.80 19.49
CA ASP A 131 -19.57 -18.82 20.22
C ASP A 131 -20.39 -17.61 20.62
N ILE A 132 -20.04 -17.00 21.74
CA ILE A 132 -20.58 -15.73 22.20
C ILE A 132 -19.54 -14.65 21.93
N VAL A 133 -19.89 -13.69 21.06
CA VAL A 133 -19.02 -12.61 20.63
C VAL A 133 -19.51 -11.31 21.26
N VAL A 134 -18.57 -10.50 21.77
CA VAL A 134 -18.82 -9.17 22.28
C VAL A 134 -18.61 -8.19 21.13
N LEU A 135 -19.59 -7.31 20.90
CA LEU A 135 -19.60 -6.32 19.84
C LEU A 135 -19.45 -4.92 20.41
N ASN A 136 -18.40 -4.21 20.01
CA ASN A 136 -18.14 -2.83 20.42
C ASN A 136 -18.17 -1.89 19.23
N THR A 137 -18.42 -0.62 19.49
CA THR A 137 -18.38 0.43 18.47
C THR A 137 -17.06 0.41 17.69
N GLY A 138 -17.15 0.43 16.36
CA GLY A 138 -16.01 0.41 15.46
C GLY A 138 -15.50 -0.98 15.10
N GLU A 139 -16.10 -2.05 15.62
CA GLU A 139 -15.75 -3.43 15.29
C GLU A 139 -16.61 -3.96 14.13
N GLU A 140 -15.99 -4.76 13.28
CA GLU A 140 -16.68 -5.52 12.26
C GLU A 140 -17.28 -6.79 12.87
N ILE A 141 -18.54 -7.08 12.51
CA ILE A 141 -19.21 -8.29 12.94
C ILE A 141 -18.58 -9.49 12.23
N PRO A 142 -17.98 -10.44 12.99
CA PRO A 142 -17.09 -11.44 12.43
C PRO A 142 -17.81 -12.64 11.80
N ALA A 143 -19.08 -12.85 12.15
CA ALA A 143 -19.91 -13.98 11.69
C ALA A 143 -21.38 -13.60 11.77
N ASP A 144 -22.30 -14.34 11.12
CA ASP A 144 -23.73 -14.11 11.29
C ASP A 144 -24.22 -14.68 12.63
N GLY A 145 -25.06 -13.95 13.34
CA GLY A 145 -25.59 -14.42 14.62
C GLY A 145 -26.78 -13.64 15.13
N ILE A 146 -27.34 -14.14 16.24
CA ILE A 146 -28.48 -13.55 16.92
C ILE A 146 -27.99 -12.79 18.16
N LEU A 147 -28.52 -11.60 18.35
CA LEU A 147 -28.24 -10.77 19.53
C LEU A 147 -28.83 -11.38 20.80
N LEU A 148 -28.00 -11.50 21.83
CA LEU A 148 -28.43 -11.87 23.18
C LEU A 148 -28.62 -10.60 24.04
N GLU A 149 -27.85 -9.55 23.73
CA GLU A 149 -27.95 -8.25 24.38
C GLU A 149 -27.69 -7.16 23.33
N ALA A 150 -28.44 -6.07 23.39
CA ALA A 150 -28.22 -4.89 22.54
C ALA A 150 -28.55 -3.62 23.36
N ILE A 151 -27.57 -2.74 23.48
CA ILE A 151 -27.69 -1.45 24.16
C ILE A 151 -27.40 -0.34 23.15
N SER A 152 -28.44 0.33 22.68
CA SER A 152 -28.37 1.40 21.66
C SER A 152 -27.55 0.98 20.43
N LEU A 153 -27.66 -0.30 20.02
CA LEU A 153 -26.82 -0.88 18.99
C LEU A 153 -27.27 -0.39 17.60
N GLN A 154 -26.36 0.28 16.91
CA GLN A 154 -26.52 0.69 15.51
C GLN A 154 -25.46 0.01 14.64
N VAL A 155 -25.88 -0.57 13.52
CA VAL A 155 -25.03 -1.31 12.62
C VAL A 155 -25.10 -0.72 11.21
N ASN A 156 -23.94 -0.59 10.57
CA ASN A 156 -23.84 -0.23 9.15
C ASN A 156 -23.94 -1.53 8.32
N GLU A 157 -25.04 -1.67 7.60
CA GLU A 157 -25.30 -2.81 6.72
C GLU A 157 -25.13 -2.46 5.22
N SER A 158 -24.50 -1.33 4.90
CA SER A 158 -24.38 -0.83 3.52
C SER A 158 -23.72 -1.84 2.56
N ASN A 159 -22.86 -2.68 3.06
CA ASN A 159 -22.19 -3.74 2.27
C ASN A 159 -23.16 -4.85 1.80
N LEU A 160 -24.29 -5.02 2.47
CA LEU A 160 -25.29 -6.06 2.17
C LEU A 160 -26.62 -5.48 1.67
N THR A 161 -27.09 -4.38 2.28
CA THR A 161 -28.41 -3.80 2.00
C THR A 161 -28.35 -2.42 1.36
N GLY A 162 -27.20 -1.74 1.43
CA GLY A 162 -27.05 -0.33 1.06
C GLY A 162 -27.40 0.66 2.18
N GLU A 163 -27.87 0.20 3.35
CA GLU A 163 -28.28 1.04 4.46
C GLU A 163 -27.11 1.34 5.40
N LEU A 164 -26.89 2.64 5.67
CA LEU A 164 -25.75 3.12 6.45
C LEU A 164 -25.94 3.02 7.97
N MET A 165 -27.18 3.00 8.47
CA MET A 165 -27.47 2.97 9.89
C MET A 165 -28.77 2.20 10.14
N VAL A 166 -28.63 1.00 10.68
CA VAL A 166 -29.76 0.14 11.06
C VAL A 166 -29.75 -0.04 12.57
N ASN A 167 -30.86 0.25 13.24
CA ASN A 167 -31.01 0.01 14.66
C ASN A 167 -31.24 -1.48 14.91
N LYS A 168 -30.45 -2.07 15.78
CA LYS A 168 -30.59 -3.47 16.20
C LYS A 168 -31.05 -3.55 17.64
N THR A 169 -32.02 -4.42 17.90
CA THR A 169 -32.63 -4.58 19.23
C THR A 169 -33.08 -6.01 19.45
N ILE A 170 -33.14 -6.42 20.70
CA ILE A 170 -33.73 -7.70 21.13
C ILE A 170 -35.20 -7.56 21.58
N ASN A 171 -35.73 -6.32 21.66
CA ASN A 171 -37.11 -6.07 22.05
C ASN A 171 -38.03 -6.23 20.83
N GLU A 172 -38.85 -7.26 20.81
CA GLU A 172 -39.77 -7.57 19.72
C GLU A 172 -40.75 -6.43 19.38
N GLU A 173 -41.12 -5.59 20.36
CA GLU A 173 -42.02 -4.44 20.17
C GLU A 173 -41.38 -3.30 19.33
N LEU A 174 -40.02 -3.31 19.20
CA LEU A 174 -39.24 -2.32 18.49
C LEU A 174 -38.65 -2.87 17.18
N PHE A 175 -39.08 -4.05 16.74
CA PHE A 175 -38.62 -4.63 15.49
C PHE A 175 -39.09 -3.80 14.28
N ASP A 176 -38.21 -3.55 13.36
CA ASP A 176 -38.53 -2.92 12.09
C ASP A 176 -38.98 -4.02 11.10
N GLU A 177 -40.30 -4.00 10.76
CA GLU A 177 -40.89 -4.97 9.83
C GLU A 177 -40.44 -4.76 8.37
N GLU A 178 -39.93 -3.57 8.03
CA GLU A 178 -39.42 -3.25 6.68
C GLU A 178 -37.93 -3.52 6.53
N ALA A 179 -37.23 -3.86 7.60
CA ALA A 179 -35.79 -4.13 7.56
C ALA A 179 -35.45 -5.37 6.72
N THR A 180 -34.40 -5.30 5.91
CA THR A 180 -33.94 -6.43 5.06
C THR A 180 -33.55 -7.65 5.89
N TYR A 181 -32.95 -7.44 7.05
CA TYR A 181 -32.60 -8.46 8.02
C TYR A 181 -33.29 -8.20 9.37
N PRO A 182 -33.70 -9.23 10.10
CA PRO A 182 -34.37 -9.08 11.39
C PRO A 182 -33.60 -8.18 12.35
N SER A 183 -34.32 -7.37 13.13
CA SER A 183 -33.69 -6.40 14.06
C SER A 183 -32.86 -7.05 15.16
N ASN A 184 -33.05 -8.32 15.42
CA ASN A 184 -32.28 -9.11 16.39
C ASN A 184 -31.17 -9.96 15.75
N GLU A 185 -30.98 -9.89 14.44
CA GLU A 185 -29.88 -10.56 13.76
C GLU A 185 -28.81 -9.56 13.31
N VAL A 186 -27.55 -10.00 13.34
CA VAL A 186 -26.39 -9.26 12.85
C VAL A 186 -25.62 -10.11 11.88
N MET A 187 -25.14 -9.48 10.79
CA MET A 187 -24.53 -10.17 9.66
C MET A 187 -23.02 -9.94 9.60
N ARG A 188 -22.29 -10.94 9.19
CA ARG A 188 -20.84 -10.85 8.94
C ARG A 188 -20.51 -9.72 7.97
N GLY A 189 -19.41 -8.99 8.23
CA GLY A 189 -18.92 -7.92 7.36
C GLY A 189 -19.70 -6.61 7.47
N THR A 190 -20.70 -6.55 8.34
CA THR A 190 -21.34 -5.30 8.77
C THR A 190 -20.61 -4.73 9.96
N THR A 191 -20.82 -3.45 10.29
CA THR A 191 -20.00 -2.76 11.28
C THR A 191 -20.84 -2.11 12.36
N VAL A 192 -20.43 -2.24 13.60
CA VAL A 192 -21.04 -1.53 14.74
C VAL A 192 -20.66 -0.05 14.67
N VAL A 193 -21.66 0.81 14.43
CA VAL A 193 -21.48 2.27 14.33
C VAL A 193 -21.57 2.91 15.72
N ASP A 194 -22.51 2.48 16.52
CA ASP A 194 -22.71 2.97 17.89
C ASP A 194 -23.31 1.87 18.78
N GLY A 195 -23.15 2.02 20.08
CA GLY A 195 -23.69 1.11 21.09
C GLY A 195 -22.82 -0.11 21.38
N HIS A 196 -23.42 -1.08 22.05
CA HIS A 196 -22.79 -2.32 22.50
C HIS A 196 -23.76 -3.49 22.34
N GLY A 197 -23.21 -4.67 22.01
CA GLY A 197 -24.04 -5.87 21.89
C GLY A 197 -23.29 -7.15 22.23
N ILE A 198 -24.03 -8.19 22.57
CA ILE A 198 -23.53 -9.54 22.71
C ILE A 198 -24.31 -10.41 21.77
N MET A 199 -23.62 -11.12 20.88
CA MET A 199 -24.25 -12.02 19.90
C MET A 199 -23.83 -13.47 20.11
N LYS A 200 -24.71 -14.39 19.75
CA LYS A 200 -24.42 -15.80 19.58
C LYS A 200 -24.26 -16.13 18.12
N VAL A 201 -23.14 -16.71 17.73
CA VAL A 201 -22.82 -17.08 16.35
C VAL A 201 -23.72 -18.24 15.88
N GLU A 202 -24.40 -18.05 14.75
CA GLU A 202 -25.22 -19.09 14.12
C GLU A 202 -24.62 -19.62 12.82
N ARG A 203 -23.94 -18.78 12.03
CA ARG A 203 -23.34 -19.14 10.75
C ARG A 203 -21.92 -18.63 10.65
N VAL A 204 -21.02 -19.46 10.10
CA VAL A 204 -19.61 -19.13 9.93
C VAL A 204 -19.16 -19.39 8.48
N GLY A 205 -18.10 -18.73 8.05
CA GLY A 205 -17.46 -18.93 6.75
C GLY A 205 -18.44 -18.78 5.58
N ASP A 206 -18.41 -19.72 4.65
CA ASP A 206 -19.24 -19.71 3.44
C ASP A 206 -20.75 -19.83 3.67
N SER A 207 -21.18 -20.20 4.88
CA SER A 207 -22.60 -20.28 5.24
C SER A 207 -23.20 -18.94 5.65
N THR A 208 -22.38 -17.90 5.87
CA THR A 208 -22.83 -16.53 6.14
C THR A 208 -23.44 -15.89 4.91
N GLU A 209 -24.24 -14.83 5.08
CA GLU A 209 -24.85 -14.12 3.95
C GLU A 209 -23.79 -13.55 2.99
N ILE A 210 -22.73 -12.95 3.51
CA ILE A 210 -21.59 -12.51 2.70
C ILE A 210 -20.90 -13.70 1.98
N GLY A 211 -20.81 -14.84 2.62
CA GLY A 211 -20.24 -16.06 2.04
C GLY A 211 -21.06 -16.58 0.85
N LYS A 212 -22.39 -16.50 0.93
CA LYS A 212 -23.29 -16.85 -0.18
C LYS A 212 -23.15 -15.89 -1.36
N VAL A 213 -23.07 -14.57 -1.09
CA VAL A 213 -22.86 -13.54 -2.11
C VAL A 213 -21.47 -13.71 -2.77
N ALA A 214 -20.43 -13.96 -2.00
CA ALA A 214 -19.07 -14.20 -2.51
C ALA A 214 -18.99 -15.44 -3.43
N ARG A 215 -19.76 -16.49 -3.16
CA ARG A 215 -19.86 -17.65 -4.05
C ARG A 215 -20.57 -17.35 -5.38
N GLN A 216 -21.53 -16.43 -5.38
CA GLN A 216 -22.27 -16.03 -6.59
C GLN A 216 -21.51 -15.01 -7.42
N ALA A 217 -20.74 -14.13 -6.79
CA ALA A 217 -19.89 -13.15 -7.43
C ALA A 217 -18.57 -13.78 -7.95
N THR A 218 -18.67 -14.66 -8.95
CA THR A 218 -17.53 -15.41 -9.51
C THR A 218 -16.67 -14.57 -10.47
N GLU A 219 -16.96 -13.28 -10.67
CA GLU A 219 -16.19 -12.36 -11.52
C GLU A 219 -15.49 -11.33 -10.65
N GLN A 220 -14.23 -11.63 -10.27
CA GLN A 220 -13.34 -10.57 -9.83
C GLN A 220 -13.01 -9.70 -11.05
N SER A 221 -13.53 -8.49 -11.11
CA SER A 221 -12.94 -7.43 -11.90
C SER A 221 -11.59 -7.08 -11.25
N GLU A 222 -10.48 -7.59 -11.77
CA GLU A 222 -9.17 -7.04 -11.45
C GLU A 222 -9.15 -5.59 -11.94
N GLU A 223 -9.23 -4.63 -11.04
CA GLU A 223 -9.03 -3.22 -11.36
C GLU A 223 -7.59 -3.05 -11.87
N GLU A 224 -7.45 -2.76 -13.16
CA GLU A 224 -6.14 -2.50 -13.76
C GLU A 224 -5.53 -1.23 -13.15
N THR A 225 -4.25 -1.33 -12.76
CA THR A 225 -3.54 -0.16 -12.23
C THR A 225 -3.36 0.92 -13.30
N PRO A 226 -3.35 2.23 -12.95
CA PRO A 226 -3.10 3.30 -13.91
C PRO A 226 -1.82 3.10 -14.74
N LEU A 227 -0.78 2.56 -14.10
CA LEU A 227 0.47 2.22 -14.77
C LEU A 227 0.28 1.09 -15.79
N ASN A 228 -0.46 0.04 -15.44
CA ASN A 228 -0.72 -1.08 -16.33
C ASN A 228 -1.48 -0.61 -17.58
N ILE A 229 -2.47 0.27 -17.43
CA ILE A 229 -3.19 0.89 -18.54
C ILE A 229 -2.23 1.69 -19.45
N GLN A 230 -1.32 2.49 -18.89
CA GLN A 230 -0.34 3.25 -19.66
C GLN A 230 0.64 2.33 -20.42
N LEU A 231 1.09 1.25 -19.78
CA LEU A 231 2.00 0.29 -20.37
C LEU A 231 1.33 -0.55 -21.46
N THR A 232 0.09 -0.94 -21.27
CA THR A 232 -0.73 -1.63 -22.30
C THR A 232 -0.93 -0.73 -23.52
N LYS A 233 -1.22 0.56 -23.32
CA LYS A 233 -1.29 1.55 -24.41
C LYS A 233 0.05 1.70 -25.13
N LEU A 234 1.16 1.75 -24.38
CA LEU A 234 2.52 1.83 -24.96
C LEU A 234 2.86 0.58 -25.77
N ALA A 235 2.64 -0.61 -25.20
CA ALA A 235 2.86 -1.88 -25.89
C ALA A 235 2.00 -1.99 -27.15
N GLY A 236 0.73 -1.60 -27.09
CA GLY A 236 -0.16 -1.55 -28.23
C GLY A 236 0.29 -0.57 -29.33
N PHE A 237 0.82 0.60 -28.95
CA PHE A 237 1.37 1.57 -29.90
C PHE A 237 2.62 1.02 -30.61
N ILE A 238 3.56 0.45 -29.86
CA ILE A 238 4.78 -0.15 -30.42
C ILE A 238 4.44 -1.36 -31.31
N GLY A 239 3.51 -2.21 -30.83
CA GLY A 239 3.03 -3.36 -31.60
C GLY A 239 2.40 -2.95 -32.96
N LYS A 240 1.59 -1.87 -32.98
CA LYS A 240 1.04 -1.33 -34.25
C LYS A 240 2.13 -0.88 -35.22
N ILE A 241 3.16 -0.17 -34.70
CA ILE A 241 4.30 0.26 -35.54
C ILE A 241 5.03 -0.98 -36.10
N GLY A 242 5.36 -1.94 -35.25
CA GLY A 242 6.04 -3.17 -35.63
C GLY A 242 5.25 -3.97 -36.66
N PHE A 243 3.95 -4.15 -36.45
CA PHE A 243 3.07 -4.85 -37.39
C PHE A 243 2.99 -4.13 -38.74
N THR A 244 2.90 -2.79 -38.72
CA THR A 244 2.87 -2.00 -40.00
C THR A 244 4.17 -2.16 -40.77
N ILE A 245 5.33 -2.06 -40.06
CA ILE A 245 6.66 -2.24 -40.70
C ILE A 245 6.80 -3.67 -41.24
N ALA A 246 6.41 -4.67 -40.45
CA ALA A 246 6.48 -6.08 -40.84
C ALA A 246 5.64 -6.38 -42.08
N THR A 247 4.40 -5.89 -42.12
CA THR A 247 3.47 -6.06 -43.24
C THR A 247 4.02 -5.38 -44.50
N LEU A 248 4.51 -4.14 -44.38
CA LEU A 248 5.08 -3.41 -45.48
C LEU A 248 6.33 -4.12 -46.04
N THR A 249 7.22 -4.57 -45.14
CA THR A 249 8.43 -5.32 -45.49
C THR A 249 8.07 -6.61 -46.22
N PHE A 250 7.09 -7.37 -45.72
CA PHE A 250 6.61 -8.59 -46.36
C PHE A 250 6.12 -8.32 -47.79
N ILE A 251 5.23 -7.36 -47.97
CA ILE A 251 4.67 -7.03 -49.30
C ILE A 251 5.75 -6.58 -50.26
N VAL A 252 6.59 -5.61 -49.85
CA VAL A 252 7.57 -4.99 -50.75
C VAL A 252 8.64 -6.00 -51.21
N PHE A 253 9.22 -6.74 -50.26
CA PHE A 253 10.30 -7.67 -50.59
C PHE A 253 9.78 -8.93 -51.30
N THR A 254 8.61 -9.46 -50.88
CA THR A 254 7.97 -10.57 -51.63
C THR A 254 7.66 -10.17 -53.05
N ALA A 255 7.06 -9.00 -53.28
CA ALA A 255 6.75 -8.51 -54.62
C ALA A 255 8.01 -8.31 -55.46
N LYS A 256 9.07 -7.75 -54.90
CA LYS A 256 10.36 -7.54 -55.61
C LYS A 256 10.99 -8.85 -56.08
N ASP A 257 11.17 -9.80 -55.14
CA ASP A 257 11.83 -11.06 -55.47
C ASP A 257 10.94 -11.95 -56.36
N LEU A 258 9.63 -11.92 -56.18
CA LEU A 258 8.68 -12.61 -57.01
C LEU A 258 8.68 -12.05 -58.45
N TYR A 259 8.69 -10.73 -58.60
CA TYR A 259 8.82 -10.07 -59.91
C TYR A 259 10.15 -10.44 -60.61
N SER A 260 11.24 -10.42 -59.83
CA SER A 260 12.58 -10.81 -60.38
C SER A 260 12.61 -12.28 -60.80
N TYR A 261 11.99 -13.18 -60.02
CA TYR A 261 11.90 -14.61 -60.32
C TYR A 261 11.03 -14.89 -61.55
N LEU A 262 9.84 -14.26 -61.64
CA LEU A 262 8.90 -14.43 -62.76
C LEU A 262 9.43 -13.88 -64.11
N ASN A 263 10.31 -12.88 -64.09
CA ASN A 263 10.91 -12.33 -65.28
C ASN A 263 12.00 -13.23 -65.88
N VAL A 264 12.54 -14.18 -65.10
CA VAL A 264 13.65 -15.06 -65.50
C VAL A 264 13.19 -16.50 -65.75
N ASN A 265 12.15 -16.95 -65.06
CA ASN A 265 11.72 -18.34 -65.04
C ASN A 265 10.24 -18.46 -65.45
N GLU A 266 9.91 -19.38 -66.34
CA GLU A 266 8.52 -19.76 -66.63
C GLU A 266 8.08 -20.83 -65.58
N ILE A 267 6.87 -20.66 -65.02
CA ILE A 267 6.31 -21.61 -64.07
C ILE A 267 5.63 -22.72 -64.87
N THR A 268 6.34 -23.80 -65.20
CA THR A 268 5.81 -24.94 -65.90
C THR A 268 5.69 -26.22 -65.06
N ASP A 269 6.35 -26.29 -63.94
CA ASP A 269 6.43 -27.49 -63.09
C ASP A 269 6.23 -27.21 -61.56
N TRP A 270 6.17 -28.30 -60.82
CA TRP A 270 6.08 -28.24 -59.33
C TRP A 270 7.28 -27.52 -58.68
N HIS A 271 8.46 -27.58 -59.30
CA HIS A 271 9.66 -26.94 -58.73
C HIS A 271 9.56 -25.40 -58.78
N GLY A 272 8.91 -24.88 -59.84
CA GLY A 272 8.62 -23.43 -59.94
C GLY A 272 7.68 -22.93 -58.83
N TRP A 273 6.60 -23.66 -58.54
CA TRP A 273 5.73 -23.33 -57.42
C TRP A 273 6.41 -23.44 -56.06
N MET A 274 7.28 -24.42 -55.86
CA MET A 274 8.09 -24.54 -54.67
C MET A 274 9.06 -23.37 -54.46
N ALA A 275 9.68 -22.88 -55.54
CA ALA A 275 10.54 -21.72 -55.49
C ALA A 275 9.77 -20.46 -55.05
N ILE A 276 8.57 -20.26 -55.56
CA ILE A 276 7.66 -19.18 -55.14
C ILE A 276 7.31 -19.33 -53.67
N ALA A 277 6.92 -20.52 -53.27
CA ALA A 277 6.59 -20.78 -51.87
C ALA A 277 7.76 -20.47 -50.91
N ARG A 278 8.99 -20.78 -51.28
CA ARG A 278 10.20 -20.41 -50.51
C ARG A 278 10.40 -18.90 -50.43
N ILE A 279 10.20 -18.15 -51.52
CA ILE A 279 10.29 -16.68 -51.48
C ILE A 279 9.26 -16.10 -50.50
N VAL A 280 8.01 -16.54 -50.62
CA VAL A 280 6.94 -16.08 -49.76
C VAL A 280 7.23 -16.42 -48.28
N LEU A 281 7.66 -17.65 -47.99
CA LEU A 281 7.99 -18.06 -46.64
C LEU A 281 9.16 -17.29 -46.03
N LYS A 282 10.24 -17.09 -46.82
CA LYS A 282 11.41 -16.30 -46.38
C LYS A 282 11.00 -14.93 -45.84
N TYR A 283 10.18 -14.19 -46.59
CA TYR A 283 9.72 -12.86 -46.19
C TYR A 283 8.61 -12.90 -45.15
N PHE A 284 7.82 -13.97 -45.07
CA PHE A 284 6.88 -14.21 -44.00
C PHE A 284 7.62 -14.43 -42.65
N MET A 285 8.66 -15.26 -42.65
CA MET A 285 9.49 -15.47 -41.48
C MET A 285 10.20 -14.18 -41.02
N MET A 286 10.67 -13.37 -42.00
CA MET A 286 11.20 -12.04 -41.68
C MET A 286 10.14 -11.14 -41.05
N ALA A 287 8.92 -11.11 -41.56
CA ALA A 287 7.84 -10.31 -40.98
C ALA A 287 7.47 -10.79 -39.58
N VAL A 288 7.44 -12.10 -39.31
CA VAL A 288 7.26 -12.69 -38.00
C VAL A 288 8.37 -12.26 -37.03
N THR A 289 9.63 -12.29 -37.48
CA THR A 289 10.75 -11.81 -36.68
C THR A 289 10.57 -10.33 -36.28
N LEU A 290 10.20 -9.47 -37.24
CA LEU A 290 9.94 -8.05 -36.98
C LEU A 290 8.82 -7.82 -35.99
N ILE A 291 7.73 -8.62 -36.01
CA ILE A 291 6.63 -8.54 -35.06
C ILE A 291 7.09 -8.97 -33.66
N VAL A 292 7.80 -10.11 -33.56
CA VAL A 292 8.33 -10.63 -32.30
C VAL A 292 9.29 -9.63 -31.65
N VAL A 293 10.16 -9.02 -32.48
CA VAL A 293 11.09 -7.97 -32.00
C VAL A 293 10.36 -6.72 -31.52
N ALA A 294 9.28 -6.33 -32.19
CA ALA A 294 8.57 -5.08 -31.86
C ALA A 294 7.74 -5.18 -30.59
N VAL A 295 7.20 -6.34 -30.25
CA VAL A 295 6.32 -6.49 -29.08
C VAL A 295 7.13 -6.65 -27.80
N PRO A 296 6.99 -5.74 -26.81
CA PRO A 296 7.73 -5.81 -25.55
C PRO A 296 7.04 -6.79 -24.58
N GLU A 297 7.18 -8.09 -24.79
CA GLU A 297 6.51 -9.14 -23.98
C GLU A 297 6.92 -9.13 -22.50
N GLY A 298 8.15 -8.73 -22.17
CA GLY A 298 8.66 -8.64 -20.81
C GLY A 298 8.04 -7.50 -19.98
N LEU A 299 7.37 -6.54 -20.59
CA LEU A 299 6.92 -5.30 -19.93
C LEU A 299 5.81 -5.53 -18.88
N PRO A 300 4.68 -6.19 -19.17
CA PRO A 300 3.65 -6.46 -18.18
C PRO A 300 4.17 -7.32 -17.02
N MET A 301 4.99 -8.32 -17.34
CA MET A 301 5.58 -9.22 -16.36
C MET A 301 6.56 -8.48 -15.44
N SER A 302 7.38 -7.55 -15.97
CA SER A 302 8.32 -6.75 -15.18
C SER A 302 7.60 -5.88 -14.14
N VAL A 303 6.43 -5.35 -14.49
CA VAL A 303 5.61 -4.53 -13.59
C VAL A 303 5.02 -5.37 -12.47
N THR A 304 4.39 -6.50 -12.80
CA THR A 304 3.81 -7.40 -11.80
C THR A 304 4.88 -7.88 -10.82
N LEU A 305 6.04 -8.29 -11.33
CA LEU A 305 7.18 -8.69 -10.49
C LEU A 305 7.70 -7.54 -9.62
N SER A 306 7.83 -6.33 -10.19
CA SER A 306 8.25 -5.13 -9.45
C SER A 306 7.29 -4.78 -8.33
N LEU A 307 5.98 -4.84 -8.58
CA LEU A 307 4.94 -4.60 -7.59
C LEU A 307 5.01 -5.65 -6.46
N ALA A 308 5.08 -6.94 -6.79
CA ALA A 308 5.17 -8.01 -5.80
C ALA A 308 6.42 -7.90 -4.91
N LEU A 309 7.59 -7.58 -5.49
CA LEU A 309 8.83 -7.36 -4.74
C LEU A 309 8.74 -6.14 -3.83
N ASN A 310 8.12 -5.04 -4.31
CA ASN A 310 7.93 -3.84 -3.51
C ASN A 310 6.96 -4.06 -2.35
N MET A 311 5.83 -4.72 -2.55
CA MET A 311 4.90 -5.05 -1.47
C MET A 311 5.59 -5.80 -0.33
N ARG A 312 6.39 -6.83 -0.65
CA ARG A 312 7.16 -7.58 0.34
C ARG A 312 8.17 -6.71 1.10
N ARG A 313 8.74 -5.70 0.44
CA ARG A 313 9.69 -4.77 1.06
C ARG A 313 8.99 -3.71 1.88
N MET A 314 7.84 -3.21 1.42
CA MET A 314 7.00 -2.27 2.15
C MET A 314 6.49 -2.91 3.46
N LEU A 315 6.14 -4.20 3.45
CA LEU A 315 5.80 -4.94 4.67
C LEU A 315 6.96 -4.95 5.68
N LYS A 316 8.22 -5.09 5.24
CA LYS A 316 9.39 -5.00 6.13
C LYS A 316 9.63 -3.62 6.73
N THR A 317 9.00 -2.59 6.18
CA THR A 317 9.00 -1.21 6.66
C THR A 317 7.64 -0.81 7.23
N ASN A 318 6.95 -1.78 7.84
CA ASN A 318 5.67 -1.63 8.55
C ASN A 318 4.49 -1.14 7.69
N ASN A 319 4.57 -1.29 6.37
CA ASN A 319 3.49 -0.96 5.43
C ASN A 319 2.87 -2.23 4.88
N LEU A 320 1.74 -2.66 5.42
CA LEU A 320 0.97 -3.79 4.91
C LEU A 320 0.09 -3.33 3.75
N VAL A 321 0.50 -3.65 2.54
CA VAL A 321 -0.25 -3.32 1.32
C VAL A 321 -1.38 -4.32 1.12
N ARG A 322 -2.60 -3.85 1.08
CA ARG A 322 -3.82 -4.66 0.86
C ARG A 322 -4.24 -4.67 -0.61
N LYS A 323 -4.07 -3.55 -1.32
CA LYS A 323 -4.35 -3.45 -2.76
C LYS A 323 -3.08 -3.12 -3.53
N MET A 324 -2.77 -3.89 -4.55
CA MET A 324 -1.48 -3.82 -5.28
C MET A 324 -1.24 -2.46 -5.93
N HIS A 325 -2.29 -1.80 -6.46
CA HIS A 325 -2.18 -0.50 -7.11
C HIS A 325 -1.72 0.62 -6.16
N ALA A 326 -1.98 0.48 -4.86
CA ALA A 326 -1.57 1.48 -3.88
C ALA A 326 -0.04 1.68 -3.81
N CYS A 327 0.75 0.63 -4.07
CA CYS A 327 2.21 0.73 -4.11
C CYS A 327 2.71 1.74 -5.16
N GLU A 328 2.06 1.76 -6.31
CA GLU A 328 2.39 2.67 -7.40
C GLU A 328 1.87 4.07 -7.12
N THR A 329 0.59 4.14 -6.74
CA THR A 329 -0.12 5.40 -6.53
C THR A 329 0.52 6.23 -5.42
N MET A 330 1.07 5.56 -4.36
CA MET A 330 1.86 6.23 -3.32
C MET A 330 3.02 7.07 -3.89
N GLY A 331 3.63 6.64 -4.98
CA GLY A 331 4.70 7.41 -5.63
C GLY A 331 4.24 8.69 -6.35
N ALA A 332 2.95 8.77 -6.70
CA ALA A 332 2.35 9.89 -7.42
C ALA A 332 1.63 10.89 -6.49
N ILE A 333 1.54 10.61 -5.18
CA ILE A 333 0.81 11.44 -4.22
C ILE A 333 1.32 12.89 -4.23
N THR A 334 0.36 13.82 -4.29
CA THR A 334 0.60 15.27 -4.21
C THR A 334 0.08 15.87 -2.91
N VAL A 335 -0.92 15.23 -2.27
CA VAL A 335 -1.54 15.70 -1.03
C VAL A 335 -1.78 14.53 -0.09
N ILE A 336 -1.47 14.71 1.20
CA ILE A 336 -1.83 13.80 2.28
C ILE A 336 -2.81 14.54 3.20
N CYS A 337 -4.04 14.02 3.32
CA CYS A 337 -5.02 14.44 4.32
C CYS A 337 -4.91 13.50 5.53
N THR A 338 -4.52 14.03 6.68
CA THR A 338 -4.25 13.24 7.87
C THR A 338 -5.21 13.60 9.00
N ASP A 339 -5.73 12.61 9.72
CA ASP A 339 -6.36 12.87 10.99
C ASP A 339 -5.31 13.23 12.05
N LYS A 340 -5.75 13.85 13.13
CA LYS A 340 -4.94 14.24 14.27
C LYS A 340 -4.69 13.05 15.20
N THR A 341 -5.80 12.49 15.71
CA THR A 341 -5.80 11.51 16.79
C THR A 341 -5.28 10.17 16.30
N GLY A 342 -4.43 9.50 17.08
CA GLY A 342 -3.88 8.20 16.71
C GLY A 342 -2.84 8.23 15.58
N THR A 343 -2.90 9.22 14.68
CA THR A 343 -1.98 9.38 13.53
C THR A 343 -0.84 10.35 13.83
N LEU A 344 -1.15 11.62 14.13
CA LEU A 344 -0.15 12.63 14.48
C LEU A 344 0.20 12.60 15.97
N THR A 345 -0.74 12.16 16.80
CA THR A 345 -0.61 12.05 18.25
C THR A 345 -0.61 10.59 18.69
N GLN A 346 -0.23 10.35 19.93
CA GLN A 346 -0.08 9.00 20.48
C GLN A 346 -1.42 8.32 20.81
N ASN A 347 -2.54 9.05 20.77
CA ASN A 347 -3.87 8.64 21.26
C ASN A 347 -3.82 8.18 22.73
N LEU A 348 -2.99 8.84 23.51
CA LEU A 348 -2.81 8.58 24.93
C LEU A 348 -2.73 9.91 25.66
N MET A 349 -3.79 10.23 26.42
CA MET A 349 -3.77 11.42 27.26
C MET A 349 -2.69 11.29 28.34
N GLN A 350 -1.87 12.33 28.46
CA GLN A 350 -0.79 12.40 29.45
C GLN A 350 -0.82 13.75 30.16
N VAL A 351 -0.41 13.76 31.43
CA VAL A 351 -0.20 15.01 32.17
C VAL A 351 1.03 15.69 31.60
N HIS A 352 0.82 16.84 30.97
CA HIS A 352 1.90 17.66 30.43
C HIS A 352 2.57 18.50 31.52
N GLU A 353 1.76 19.11 32.35
CA GLU A 353 2.24 19.93 33.49
C GLU A 353 1.22 19.86 34.64
N ALA A 354 1.71 19.77 35.82
CA ALA A 354 0.89 19.80 37.05
C ALA A 354 1.39 20.92 38.00
N LYS A 355 0.66 22.02 38.02
CA LYS A 355 0.91 23.12 38.99
C LYS A 355 0.05 22.88 40.21
N LEU A 356 0.54 22.01 41.10
CA LEU A 356 -0.13 21.56 42.30
C LEU A 356 0.67 21.98 43.55
N ASP A 357 -0.03 22.12 44.68
CA ASP A 357 0.62 22.43 45.99
C ASP A 357 1.46 21.25 46.49
N ALA A 358 2.77 21.34 46.29
CA ALA A 358 3.72 20.28 46.66
C ALA A 358 3.69 19.93 48.15
N THR A 359 3.21 20.83 49.02
CA THR A 359 3.08 20.58 50.48
C THR A 359 1.94 19.62 50.82
N LYS A 360 1.06 19.35 49.85
CA LYS A 360 -0.14 18.50 49.97
C LYS A 360 -0.04 17.22 49.09
N ALA A 361 1.17 16.77 48.77
CA ALA A 361 1.41 15.68 47.83
C ALA A 361 0.63 14.40 48.18
N ASP A 362 0.50 14.03 49.43
CA ASP A 362 -0.25 12.83 49.87
C ASP A 362 -1.76 12.99 49.71
N LEU A 363 -2.31 14.19 50.03
CA LEU A 363 -3.72 14.52 49.78
C LEU A 363 -4.04 14.51 48.26
N ILE A 364 -3.15 15.05 47.45
CA ILE A 364 -3.30 15.04 46.01
C ILE A 364 -3.32 13.61 45.49
N ALA A 365 -2.39 12.76 45.94
CA ALA A 365 -2.30 11.37 45.51
C ALA A 365 -3.56 10.57 45.94
N GLU A 366 -4.02 10.71 47.17
CA GLU A 366 -5.26 10.08 47.63
C GLU A 366 -6.47 10.60 46.85
N GLY A 367 -6.57 11.93 46.68
CA GLY A 367 -7.67 12.56 45.93
C GLY A 367 -7.76 12.12 44.46
N ILE A 368 -6.65 12.03 43.77
CA ILE A 368 -6.61 11.52 42.37
C ILE A 368 -7.01 10.04 42.37
N SER A 369 -6.51 9.23 43.28
CA SER A 369 -6.78 7.80 43.37
C SER A 369 -8.23 7.48 43.73
N ALA A 370 -8.77 8.09 44.78
CA ALA A 370 -10.11 7.82 45.30
C ALA A 370 -11.23 8.49 44.47
N ASN A 371 -10.99 9.71 43.93
CA ASN A 371 -11.93 10.43 43.10
C ASN A 371 -11.73 10.08 41.59
N SER A 372 -11.75 8.78 41.28
CA SER A 372 -11.59 8.26 39.91
C SER A 372 -12.38 6.97 39.73
N THR A 373 -12.93 6.78 38.55
CA THR A 373 -13.60 5.54 38.10
C THR A 373 -12.74 4.69 37.19
N ALA A 374 -11.60 5.21 36.72
CA ALA A 374 -10.69 4.52 35.82
C ALA A 374 -9.76 3.52 36.54
N PHE A 375 -9.25 2.56 35.79
CA PHE A 375 -8.28 1.55 36.22
C PHE A 375 -7.15 1.46 35.21
N LEU A 376 -5.91 1.24 35.69
CA LEU A 376 -4.79 0.91 34.82
C LEU A 376 -4.73 -0.60 34.59
N GLU A 377 -4.39 -1.01 33.36
CA GLU A 377 -4.13 -2.41 33.05
C GLU A 377 -2.71 -2.79 33.47
N GLU A 378 -2.53 -3.97 34.04
CA GLU A 378 -1.21 -4.55 34.26
C GLU A 378 -0.60 -4.94 32.91
N THR A 379 0.24 -4.07 32.38
CA THR A 379 0.96 -4.33 31.14
C THR A 379 2.30 -5.00 31.44
N GLY A 380 2.58 -6.14 30.77
CA GLY A 380 3.93 -6.73 30.79
C GLY A 380 4.97 -5.75 30.20
N GLU A 381 6.24 -5.95 30.49
CA GLU A 381 7.40 -5.06 30.21
C GLU A 381 7.50 -4.49 28.77
N SER A 382 6.71 -4.97 27.81
CA SER A 382 6.76 -4.60 26.39
C SER A 382 5.51 -3.91 25.84
N LYS A 383 4.45 -3.66 26.64
CA LYS A 383 3.24 -2.98 26.17
C LYS A 383 3.16 -1.53 26.63
N LYS A 384 2.59 -0.65 25.80
CA LYS A 384 2.30 0.74 26.17
C LYS A 384 1.37 0.76 27.39
N PRO A 385 1.55 1.71 28.31
CA PRO A 385 0.64 1.88 29.44
C PRO A 385 -0.79 2.08 28.94
N SER A 386 -1.74 1.30 29.42
CA SER A 386 -3.16 1.38 29.06
C SER A 386 -4.03 1.35 30.31
N GLY A 387 -5.31 1.68 30.14
CA GLY A 387 -6.26 1.65 31.24
C GLY A 387 -7.70 1.62 30.73
N VAL A 388 -8.61 1.24 31.60
CA VAL A 388 -10.05 1.19 31.35
C VAL A 388 -10.73 2.35 32.03
N GLY A 389 -11.54 3.12 31.29
CA GLY A 389 -12.30 4.26 31.82
C GLY A 389 -12.02 5.57 31.09
N ASN A 390 -12.30 6.69 31.74
CA ASN A 390 -12.14 8.01 31.15
C ASN A 390 -10.66 8.33 30.88
N PRO A 391 -10.27 8.68 29.63
CA PRO A 391 -8.87 8.95 29.26
C PRO A 391 -8.19 10.03 30.12
N THR A 392 -8.96 11.03 30.60
CA THR A 392 -8.43 12.09 31.48
C THR A 392 -8.09 11.56 32.89
N GLU A 393 -8.88 10.61 33.36
CA GLU A 393 -8.62 9.94 34.66
C GLU A 393 -7.43 8.99 34.54
N ILE A 394 -7.35 8.23 33.42
CA ILE A 394 -6.22 7.36 33.11
C ILE A 394 -4.92 8.17 33.09
N ALA A 395 -4.91 9.36 32.48
CA ALA A 395 -3.74 10.24 32.45
C ALA A 395 -3.26 10.63 33.87
N LEU A 396 -4.19 10.93 34.79
CA LEU A 396 -3.85 11.25 36.17
C LEU A 396 -3.31 10.03 36.93
N LEU A 397 -3.87 8.84 36.71
CA LEU A 397 -3.40 7.61 37.37
C LEU A 397 -2.02 7.20 36.85
N LEU A 398 -1.76 7.34 35.52
CA LEU A 398 -0.45 7.12 34.96
C LEU A 398 0.59 8.07 35.53
N TRP A 399 0.24 9.35 35.64
CA TRP A 399 1.11 10.35 36.23
C TRP A 399 1.44 10.04 37.71
N LEU A 400 0.48 9.54 38.50
CA LEU A 400 0.75 9.07 39.86
C LEU A 400 1.71 7.88 39.89
N ASN A 401 1.53 6.94 38.97
CA ASN A 401 2.39 5.78 38.89
C ASN A 401 3.84 6.18 38.50
N GLU A 402 4.02 7.18 37.64
CA GLU A 402 5.32 7.78 37.33
C GLU A 402 5.98 8.45 38.54
N GLN A 403 5.18 8.98 39.46
CA GLN A 403 5.65 9.53 40.76
C GLN A 403 5.97 8.44 41.81
N GLY A 404 5.86 7.16 41.42
CA GLY A 404 6.09 6.03 42.32
C GLY A 404 5.00 5.80 43.36
N LYS A 405 3.79 6.36 43.15
CA LYS A 405 2.63 6.18 44.01
C LYS A 405 1.72 5.07 43.49
N ASN A 406 1.45 4.06 44.30
CA ASN A 406 0.51 3.00 43.96
C ASN A 406 -0.94 3.48 44.16
N TYR A 407 -1.64 3.80 43.07
CA TYR A 407 -2.99 4.33 43.12
C TYR A 407 -4.02 3.32 43.66
N LEU A 408 -3.81 2.00 43.43
CA LEU A 408 -4.71 0.95 43.94
C LEU A 408 -4.66 0.88 45.45
N GLU A 409 -3.47 0.84 46.02
CA GLU A 409 -3.27 0.84 47.47
C GLU A 409 -3.88 2.09 48.15
N LEU A 410 -3.69 3.26 47.55
CA LEU A 410 -4.28 4.51 47.99
C LEU A 410 -5.80 4.48 47.91
N ARG A 411 -6.38 3.92 46.85
CA ARG A 411 -7.84 3.80 46.64
C ARG A 411 -8.47 2.79 47.61
N GLU A 412 -7.83 1.64 47.80
CA GLU A 412 -8.32 0.59 48.71
C GLU A 412 -8.28 1.03 50.17
N ASN A 413 -7.26 1.76 50.55
CA ASN A 413 -7.11 2.29 51.91
C ASN A 413 -8.08 3.45 52.23
N ALA A 414 -8.42 4.27 51.22
CA ALA A 414 -9.38 5.36 51.33
C ALA A 414 -10.81 4.83 51.25
N LYS A 415 -11.48 4.74 52.39
CA LYS A 415 -12.87 4.27 52.47
C LYS A 415 -13.83 5.29 51.86
N VAL A 416 -14.30 5.00 50.64
CA VAL A 416 -15.31 5.85 49.98
C VAL A 416 -16.65 5.78 50.72
N ILE A 417 -17.15 6.92 51.13
CA ILE A 417 -18.43 7.07 51.81
C ILE A 417 -19.54 7.39 50.82
N ASN A 418 -19.28 8.34 49.91
CA ASN A 418 -20.21 8.75 48.85
C ASN A 418 -19.42 9.29 47.66
N GLN A 419 -19.99 9.12 46.45
CA GLN A 419 -19.38 9.58 45.20
C GLN A 419 -20.41 10.20 44.27
N LEU A 420 -20.13 11.42 43.84
CA LEU A 420 -20.86 12.12 42.80
C LEU A 420 -20.08 12.05 41.49
N THR A 421 -20.52 11.20 40.57
CA THR A 421 -19.84 11.00 39.25
C THR A 421 -19.89 12.24 38.40
N PHE A 422 -18.98 12.35 37.40
CA PHE A 422 -18.94 13.47 36.48
C PHE A 422 -20.25 13.62 35.67
N SER A 423 -20.71 14.85 35.48
CA SER A 423 -21.73 15.15 34.48
C SER A 423 -21.34 16.38 33.68
N THR A 424 -21.81 16.44 32.41
CA THR A 424 -21.55 17.57 31.47
C THR A 424 -22.20 18.86 31.94
N GLU A 425 -23.26 18.82 32.73
CA GLU A 425 -23.93 19.97 33.30
C GLU A 425 -23.14 20.56 34.47
N ARG A 426 -22.71 19.73 35.40
CA ARG A 426 -21.93 20.13 36.56
C ARG A 426 -20.48 20.43 36.26
N LYS A 427 -19.90 19.72 35.30
CA LYS A 427 -18.48 19.79 34.91
C LYS A 427 -17.48 19.46 36.00
N TYR A 428 -17.89 18.72 37.04
CA TYR A 428 -17.02 18.19 38.08
C TYR A 428 -17.50 16.84 38.59
N MET A 429 -16.59 16.15 39.25
CA MET A 429 -16.77 14.92 40.02
C MET A 429 -16.33 15.17 41.47
N ALA A 430 -17.02 14.62 42.45
CA ALA A 430 -16.67 14.73 43.86
C ALA A 430 -16.75 13.37 44.55
N THR A 431 -15.86 13.13 45.52
CA THR A 431 -15.85 11.89 46.33
C THR A 431 -15.52 12.21 47.76
N LEU A 432 -16.40 11.76 48.65
CA LEU A 432 -16.22 11.83 50.11
C LEU A 432 -15.59 10.54 50.60
N VAL A 433 -14.46 10.65 51.24
CA VAL A 433 -13.71 9.50 51.81
C VAL A 433 -13.44 9.68 53.29
N ASP A 434 -13.29 8.56 53.98
CA ASP A 434 -12.68 8.50 55.32
C ASP A 434 -11.18 8.24 55.12
N SER A 435 -10.38 9.31 55.23
CA SER A 435 -8.97 9.29 54.88
C SER A 435 -8.11 8.71 55.99
N PRO A 436 -7.44 7.58 55.80
CA PRO A 436 -6.50 7.04 56.76
C PRO A 436 -5.25 7.92 56.90
N ILE A 437 -4.88 8.67 55.89
CA ILE A 437 -3.72 9.58 55.88
C ILE A 437 -3.98 10.78 56.79
N GLN A 438 -5.19 11.35 56.71
CA GLN A 438 -5.57 12.55 57.47
C GLN A 438 -6.33 12.25 58.76
N GLN A 439 -6.77 11.00 58.97
CA GLN A 439 -7.63 10.57 60.09
C GLN A 439 -8.90 11.44 60.20
N LYS A 440 -9.48 11.84 59.05
CA LYS A 440 -10.66 12.71 58.95
C LYS A 440 -11.43 12.40 57.69
N LYS A 441 -12.69 12.77 57.66
CA LYS A 441 -13.47 12.78 56.40
C LYS A 441 -12.96 13.88 55.48
N VAL A 442 -12.64 13.54 54.24
CA VAL A 442 -12.16 14.48 53.22
C VAL A 442 -13.08 14.38 51.98
N LEU A 443 -13.55 15.53 51.57
CA LEU A 443 -14.25 15.67 50.27
C LEU A 443 -13.26 16.13 49.21
N TYR A 444 -13.04 15.32 48.19
CA TYR A 444 -12.24 15.65 47.01
C TYR A 444 -13.14 16.07 45.84
N ILE A 445 -12.72 17.10 45.12
CA ILE A 445 -13.37 17.53 43.88
C ILE A 445 -12.33 17.64 42.76
N LYS A 446 -12.68 17.21 41.55
CA LYS A 446 -11.94 17.47 40.34
C LYS A 446 -12.90 17.87 39.21
N GLY A 447 -12.53 18.83 38.39
CA GLY A 447 -13.40 19.28 37.30
C GLY A 447 -12.80 20.43 36.52
N ALA A 448 -13.66 21.11 35.75
CA ALA A 448 -13.27 22.31 35.02
C ALA A 448 -12.70 23.34 36.00
N PRO A 449 -11.47 23.86 35.78
CA PRO A 449 -10.80 24.72 36.75
C PRO A 449 -11.64 25.94 37.15
N GLU A 450 -12.31 26.58 36.20
CA GLU A 450 -13.19 27.73 36.45
C GLU A 450 -14.35 27.40 37.39
N ILE A 451 -14.88 26.20 37.34
CA ILE A 451 -15.97 25.73 38.23
C ILE A 451 -15.41 25.38 39.63
N VAL A 452 -14.26 24.66 39.66
CA VAL A 452 -13.63 24.26 40.92
C VAL A 452 -13.13 25.49 41.70
N MET A 453 -12.45 26.43 41.04
CA MET A 453 -12.03 27.71 41.63
C MET A 453 -13.19 28.51 42.19
N GLY A 454 -14.36 28.52 41.50
CA GLY A 454 -15.56 29.18 42.02
C GLY A 454 -16.18 28.56 43.26
N LYS A 455 -15.76 27.35 43.66
CA LYS A 455 -16.14 26.67 44.93
C LYS A 455 -15.09 26.85 46.05
N CYS A 456 -13.95 27.48 45.73
CA CYS A 456 -12.81 27.63 46.65
C CYS A 456 -12.72 29.08 47.21
N ASN A 457 -12.11 29.21 48.35
CA ASN A 457 -11.79 30.51 48.94
C ASN A 457 -10.42 30.98 48.44
N LEU A 458 -10.38 31.60 47.25
CA LEU A 458 -9.16 32.16 46.67
C LEU A 458 -9.13 33.68 46.84
N SER A 459 -7.96 34.23 47.13
CA SER A 459 -7.73 35.66 47.09
C SER A 459 -7.79 36.18 45.64
N PRO A 460 -8.09 37.47 45.43
CA PRO A 460 -8.09 38.04 44.09
C PRO A 460 -6.75 37.92 43.35
N GLU A 461 -5.62 37.90 44.06
CA GLU A 461 -4.27 37.72 43.53
C GLU A 461 -4.04 36.28 43.04
N GLU A 462 -4.42 35.29 43.90
CA GLU A 462 -4.36 33.86 43.53
C GLU A 462 -5.27 33.54 42.33
N LEU A 463 -6.50 34.08 42.31
CA LEU A 463 -7.43 33.89 41.21
C LEU A 463 -6.87 34.45 39.91
N THR A 464 -6.24 35.62 39.94
CA THR A 464 -5.59 36.22 38.76
C THR A 464 -4.43 35.36 38.26
N HIS A 465 -3.63 34.83 39.19
CA HIS A 465 -2.49 33.95 38.85
C HIS A 465 -2.97 32.64 38.19
N TYR A 466 -3.93 31.94 38.82
CA TYR A 466 -4.45 30.69 38.24
C TYR A 466 -5.19 30.90 36.92
N ASN A 467 -5.90 32.02 36.73
CA ASN A 467 -6.53 32.35 35.47
C ASN A 467 -5.51 32.61 34.35
N ALA A 468 -4.37 33.24 34.68
CA ALA A 468 -3.29 33.42 33.71
C ALA A 468 -2.68 32.05 33.25
N ASP A 469 -2.45 31.14 34.21
CA ASP A 469 -1.98 29.80 33.92
C ASP A 469 -3.00 29.01 33.09
N LEU A 470 -4.28 29.08 33.47
CA LEU A 470 -5.38 28.44 32.77
C LEU A 470 -5.43 28.92 31.32
N LEU A 471 -5.36 30.23 31.06
CA LEU A 471 -5.35 30.81 29.73
C LEU A 471 -4.12 30.35 28.93
N ALA A 472 -2.95 30.26 29.57
CA ALA A 472 -1.73 29.77 28.90
C ALA A 472 -1.88 28.30 28.43
N TYR A 473 -2.48 27.43 29.23
CA TYR A 473 -2.77 26.04 28.86
C TYR A 473 -3.87 25.93 27.80
N GLN A 474 -4.94 26.72 27.92
CA GLN A 474 -6.01 26.76 26.92
C GLN A 474 -5.50 27.25 25.55
N ASN A 475 -4.60 28.25 25.53
CA ASN A 475 -3.95 28.73 24.30
C ASN A 475 -3.07 27.65 23.64
N LYS A 476 -2.52 26.69 24.41
CA LYS A 476 -1.82 25.51 23.91
C LYS A 476 -2.76 24.33 23.64
N ALA A 477 -4.08 24.58 23.69
CA ALA A 477 -5.13 23.59 23.43
C ALA A 477 -5.06 22.36 24.34
N MET A 478 -4.56 22.52 25.56
CA MET A 478 -4.52 21.46 26.57
C MET A 478 -5.85 21.35 27.29
N ARG A 479 -6.21 20.14 27.70
CA ARG A 479 -7.33 19.90 28.59
C ARG A 479 -6.87 20.19 30.02
N THR A 480 -7.62 20.98 30.77
CA THR A 480 -7.25 21.39 32.11
C THR A 480 -8.23 20.84 33.15
N LEU A 481 -7.70 20.43 34.27
CA LEU A 481 -8.46 20.01 35.47
C LEU A 481 -8.02 20.81 36.70
N GLY A 482 -8.95 21.36 37.42
CA GLY A 482 -8.75 21.89 38.76
C GLY A 482 -9.00 20.81 39.82
N LEU A 483 -8.16 20.78 40.84
CA LEU A 483 -8.28 19.89 41.99
C LEU A 483 -8.49 20.73 43.27
N ALA A 484 -9.39 20.27 44.16
CA ALA A 484 -9.59 20.89 45.44
C ALA A 484 -10.07 19.85 46.48
N TYR A 485 -9.98 20.21 47.76
CA TYR A 485 -10.45 19.36 48.84
C TYR A 485 -11.07 20.20 49.96
N LYS A 486 -11.82 19.53 50.85
CA LYS A 486 -12.40 20.12 52.10
C LYS A 486 -12.42 19.06 53.20
N PHE A 487 -12.02 19.43 54.42
CA PHE A 487 -12.20 18.58 55.58
C PHE A 487 -13.65 18.67 56.04
N ILE A 488 -14.29 17.54 56.22
CA ILE A 488 -15.70 17.46 56.66
C ILE A 488 -15.79 17.03 58.14
N PRO A 489 -16.47 17.78 58.97
CA PRO A 489 -16.72 17.38 60.37
C PRO A 489 -17.50 16.05 60.43
N GLU A 490 -17.25 15.24 61.49
CA GLU A 490 -17.90 13.92 61.63
C GLU A 490 -19.43 13.98 61.70
N ASN A 491 -19.99 15.07 62.17
CA ASN A 491 -21.42 15.29 62.36
C ASN A 491 -22.12 15.87 61.09
N SER A 492 -21.43 16.10 60.03
CA SER A 492 -21.98 16.65 58.77
C SER A 492 -22.65 15.55 57.93
N GLY A 493 -23.61 15.91 57.10
CA GLY A 493 -24.21 15.03 56.11
C GLY A 493 -23.16 14.40 55.18
N ASN A 494 -23.53 13.30 54.54
CA ASN A 494 -22.63 12.59 53.61
C ASN A 494 -22.98 12.83 52.10
N ASP A 495 -23.88 13.79 51.80
CA ASP A 495 -24.22 14.11 50.42
C ASP A 495 -23.13 14.98 49.76
N CYS A 496 -22.42 14.44 48.76
CA CYS A 496 -21.38 15.15 48.05
C CYS A 496 -21.88 16.43 47.36
N ALA A 497 -23.12 16.44 46.83
CA ALA A 497 -23.66 17.58 46.12
C ALA A 497 -23.95 18.76 47.07
N GLU A 498 -24.52 18.51 48.22
CA GLU A 498 -24.76 19.51 49.26
C GLU A 498 -23.42 20.06 49.77
N LEU A 499 -22.49 19.20 50.13
CA LEU A 499 -21.17 19.57 50.67
C LEU A 499 -20.33 20.42 49.71
N VAL A 500 -20.40 20.13 48.41
CA VAL A 500 -19.73 20.96 47.38
C VAL A 500 -20.43 22.31 47.22
N ASN A 501 -21.78 22.35 47.31
CA ASN A 501 -22.53 23.60 47.18
C ASN A 501 -22.34 24.55 48.36
N GLU A 502 -22.00 24.05 49.55
CA GLU A 502 -21.60 24.88 50.69
C GLU A 502 -20.33 25.72 50.39
N GLY A 503 -19.52 25.33 49.42
CA GLY A 503 -18.28 26.01 49.08
C GLY A 503 -17.19 25.83 50.11
N ASN A 504 -16.34 26.84 50.29
CA ASN A 504 -15.22 26.87 51.26
C ASN A 504 -14.19 25.73 51.04
N MET A 505 -13.95 25.34 49.79
CA MET A 505 -12.94 24.34 49.46
C MET A 505 -11.54 24.96 49.34
N ILE A 506 -10.54 24.15 49.56
CA ILE A 506 -9.13 24.53 49.43
C ILE A 506 -8.65 24.08 48.05
N PHE A 507 -8.24 25.03 47.24
CA PHE A 507 -7.73 24.74 45.90
C PHE A 507 -6.34 24.12 45.97
N LEU A 508 -6.11 23.02 45.26
CA LEU A 508 -4.83 22.32 45.15
C LEU A 508 -4.01 22.70 43.93
N GLY A 509 -4.64 23.24 42.91
CA GLY A 509 -3.99 23.67 41.68
C GLY A 509 -4.63 23.14 40.40
N ILE A 510 -3.91 23.32 39.29
CA ILE A 510 -4.35 22.97 37.93
C ILE A 510 -3.42 21.89 37.34
N VAL A 511 -4.02 20.89 36.70
CA VAL A 511 -3.33 19.89 35.91
C VAL A 511 -3.66 20.12 34.44
N ALA A 512 -2.64 20.26 33.59
CA ALA A 512 -2.77 20.35 32.13
C ALA A 512 -2.47 19.00 31.47
N ILE A 513 -3.41 18.52 30.68
CA ILE A 513 -3.40 17.20 30.08
C ILE A 513 -3.48 17.36 28.54
N SER A 514 -2.65 16.67 27.82
CA SER A 514 -2.68 16.66 26.35
C SER A 514 -2.39 15.27 25.81
N ASP A 515 -2.78 15.06 24.56
CA ASP A 515 -2.37 13.90 23.76
C ASP A 515 -1.10 14.33 23.00
N PRO A 516 0.09 13.84 23.38
CA PRO A 516 1.35 14.31 22.83
C PRO A 516 1.54 13.92 21.37
N ILE A 517 2.20 14.78 20.60
CA ILE A 517 2.62 14.49 19.23
C ILE A 517 3.66 13.36 19.26
N ARG A 518 3.57 12.46 18.27
CA ARG A 518 4.58 11.42 18.10
C ARG A 518 5.92 12.07 17.74
N PRO A 519 7.06 11.63 18.31
CA PRO A 519 8.36 12.27 18.11
C PRO A 519 8.85 12.30 16.66
N ASP A 520 8.43 11.33 15.83
CA ASP A 520 8.83 11.15 14.44
C ASP A 520 8.04 12.03 13.45
N VAL A 521 6.87 12.56 13.85
CA VAL A 521 5.95 13.28 12.96
C VAL A 521 6.53 14.58 12.39
N PRO A 522 7.18 15.48 13.16
CA PRO A 522 7.70 16.73 12.61
C PRO A 522 8.70 16.50 11.48
N GLU A 523 9.64 15.56 11.66
CA GLU A 523 10.64 15.21 10.63
C GLU A 523 9.97 14.59 9.41
N ALA A 524 8.99 13.69 9.60
CA ALA A 524 8.29 13.04 8.51
C ALA A 524 7.44 14.02 7.69
N VAL A 525 6.75 14.96 8.34
CA VAL A 525 6.01 16.05 7.67
C VAL A 525 6.95 16.92 6.86
N GLN A 526 8.11 17.30 7.41
CA GLN A 526 9.11 18.08 6.69
C GLN A 526 9.64 17.32 5.46
N LYS A 527 9.88 16.01 5.57
CA LYS A 527 10.28 15.16 4.43
C LYS A 527 9.21 15.15 3.34
N CYS A 528 7.93 15.03 3.70
CA CYS A 528 6.82 15.10 2.73
C CYS A 528 6.76 16.46 2.05
N GLN A 529 6.86 17.56 2.80
CA GLN A 529 6.85 18.91 2.23
C GLN A 529 8.04 19.17 1.30
N SER A 530 9.25 18.72 1.67
CA SER A 530 10.45 18.85 0.81
C SER A 530 10.33 18.00 -0.46
N ALA A 531 9.57 16.91 -0.40
CA ALA A 531 9.23 16.06 -1.53
C ALA A 531 8.11 16.67 -2.43
N GLY A 532 7.64 17.89 -2.13
CA GLY A 532 6.59 18.58 -2.88
C GLY A 532 5.18 18.05 -2.59
N ILE A 533 4.96 17.39 -1.45
CA ILE A 533 3.67 16.84 -1.03
C ILE A 533 3.05 17.81 -0.01
N GLY A 534 1.83 18.27 -0.31
CA GLY A 534 1.05 19.06 0.63
C GLY A 534 0.49 18.17 1.76
N VAL A 535 0.67 18.56 3.02
CA VAL A 535 0.05 17.90 4.15
C VAL A 535 -1.11 18.75 4.64
N LYS A 536 -2.25 18.13 4.95
CA LYS A 536 -3.45 18.78 5.48
C LYS A 536 -3.95 18.02 6.70
N ILE A 537 -4.22 18.74 7.79
CA ILE A 537 -4.87 18.18 8.99
C ILE A 537 -6.38 18.28 8.83
N VAL A 538 -7.10 17.17 8.98
CA VAL A 538 -8.55 17.09 8.86
C VAL A 538 -9.09 16.34 10.06
N THR A 539 -9.61 17.05 11.06
CA THR A 539 -9.90 16.47 12.37
C THR A 539 -11.21 16.97 12.97
N GLY A 540 -11.83 16.14 13.81
CA GLY A 540 -12.96 16.55 14.68
C GLY A 540 -12.58 17.49 15.83
N ALA A 541 -11.28 17.72 16.09
CA ALA A 541 -10.78 18.58 17.16
C ALA A 541 -11.19 20.07 16.96
N THR A 542 -11.09 20.86 18.05
CA THR A 542 -11.37 22.31 18.01
C THR A 542 -10.34 23.05 17.15
N PRO A 543 -10.69 24.23 16.58
CA PRO A 543 -9.78 25.02 15.77
C PRO A 543 -8.45 25.36 16.46
N GLY A 544 -8.50 25.71 17.76
CA GLY A 544 -7.32 26.01 18.56
C GLY A 544 -6.37 24.81 18.66
N THR A 545 -6.92 23.64 19.03
CA THR A 545 -6.14 22.38 19.14
C THR A 545 -5.53 21.98 17.80
N ALA A 546 -6.31 22.00 16.71
CA ALA A 546 -5.84 21.61 15.38
C ALA A 546 -4.74 22.54 14.86
N THR A 547 -4.89 23.87 15.07
CA THR A 547 -3.89 24.87 14.66
C THR A 547 -2.61 24.76 15.49
N GLU A 548 -2.72 24.51 16.80
CA GLU A 548 -1.54 24.35 17.66
C GLU A 548 -0.72 23.11 17.29
N ILE A 549 -1.38 21.99 17.02
CA ILE A 549 -0.70 20.79 16.52
C ILE A 549 -0.04 21.05 15.16
N ALA A 550 -0.74 21.73 14.24
CA ALA A 550 -0.18 22.13 12.97
C ALA A 550 1.10 23.00 13.12
N ARG A 551 1.14 23.85 14.16
CA ARG A 551 2.32 24.68 14.47
C ARG A 551 3.46 23.82 14.99
N GLN A 552 3.19 22.90 15.93
CA GLN A 552 4.20 22.04 16.54
C GLN A 552 4.85 21.09 15.54
N ILE A 553 4.11 20.62 14.52
CA ILE A 553 4.67 19.77 13.45
C ILE A 553 5.28 20.57 12.28
N GLY A 554 5.34 21.88 12.36
CA GLY A 554 5.92 22.75 11.31
C GLY A 554 5.05 22.92 10.05
N LEU A 555 3.76 22.56 10.11
CA LEU A 555 2.81 22.75 9.02
C LEU A 555 2.25 24.16 8.99
N TRP A 556 1.88 24.71 10.16
CA TRP A 556 1.39 26.08 10.31
C TRP A 556 2.54 27.05 10.52
N LYS A 557 2.64 28.06 9.67
CA LYS A 557 3.69 29.05 9.64
C LYS A 557 3.18 30.43 10.06
N PRO A 558 4.08 31.36 10.46
CA PRO A 558 3.67 32.73 10.85
C PRO A 558 2.94 33.51 9.75
N GLU A 559 3.22 33.22 8.48
CA GLU A 559 2.57 33.83 7.31
C GLU A 559 1.18 33.28 6.99
N ASP A 560 0.75 32.21 7.61
CA ASP A 560 -0.56 31.58 7.36
C ASP A 560 -1.70 32.41 7.95
N THR A 561 -2.81 32.42 7.24
CA THR A 561 -3.99 33.21 7.54
C THR A 561 -5.25 32.35 7.67
N ASP A 562 -6.40 32.96 7.94
CA ASP A 562 -7.69 32.25 7.99
C ASP A 562 -8.08 31.61 6.65
N ARG A 563 -7.43 31.94 5.52
CA ARG A 563 -7.59 31.22 4.26
C ARG A 563 -7.06 29.79 4.35
N ASN A 564 -6.05 29.56 5.20
CA ASN A 564 -5.38 28.27 5.34
C ASN A 564 -6.05 27.35 6.38
N ARG A 565 -7.08 27.82 7.09
CA ARG A 565 -7.86 27.02 8.04
C ARG A 565 -9.36 27.23 7.85
N ILE A 566 -10.15 26.21 8.18
CA ILE A 566 -11.61 26.25 8.10
C ILE A 566 -12.21 25.26 9.10
N THR A 567 -13.44 25.52 9.54
CA THR A 567 -14.24 24.52 10.27
C THR A 567 -15.10 23.70 9.31
N GLY A 568 -15.50 22.48 9.71
CA GLY A 568 -16.38 21.63 8.91
C GLY A 568 -17.72 22.31 8.59
N VAL A 569 -18.26 23.07 9.54
CA VAL A 569 -19.54 23.80 9.34
C VAL A 569 -19.37 24.89 8.28
N GLU A 570 -18.31 25.70 8.36
CA GLU A 570 -17.99 26.72 7.34
C GLU A 570 -17.74 26.08 5.98
N PHE A 571 -17.00 24.98 5.94
CA PHE A 571 -16.69 24.26 4.69
C PHE A 571 -17.95 23.67 4.03
N ALA A 572 -18.87 23.14 4.83
CA ALA A 572 -20.14 22.64 4.32
C ALA A 572 -21.05 23.74 3.77
N ALA A 573 -20.92 24.97 4.27
CA ALA A 573 -21.69 26.12 3.81
C ALA A 573 -21.17 26.75 2.50
N LEU A 574 -19.91 26.43 2.10
CA LEU A 574 -19.35 26.91 0.83
C LEU A 574 -19.99 26.22 -0.37
N SER A 575 -20.23 26.97 -1.44
CA SER A 575 -20.52 26.40 -2.76
C SER A 575 -19.32 25.58 -3.27
N ASP A 576 -19.55 24.70 -4.25
CA ASP A 576 -18.46 23.88 -4.80
C ASP A 576 -17.40 24.75 -5.50
N GLU A 577 -17.78 25.85 -6.13
CA GLU A 577 -16.84 26.79 -6.76
C GLU A 577 -15.93 27.48 -5.72
N GLU A 578 -16.51 28.00 -4.63
CA GLU A 578 -15.76 28.62 -3.54
C GLU A 578 -14.85 27.63 -2.83
N ALA A 579 -15.36 26.42 -2.58
CA ALA A 579 -14.57 25.35 -1.99
C ALA A 579 -13.40 24.95 -2.90
N LEU A 580 -13.62 24.78 -4.21
CA LEU A 580 -12.57 24.48 -5.20
C LEU A 580 -11.47 25.55 -5.25
N ASP A 581 -11.82 26.84 -5.12
CA ASP A 581 -10.80 27.92 -5.07
C ASP A 581 -9.89 27.81 -3.84
N ARG A 582 -10.42 27.30 -2.74
CA ARG A 582 -9.76 27.30 -1.45
C ARG A 582 -9.03 26.00 -1.10
N VAL A 583 -9.46 24.83 -1.67
CA VAL A 583 -9.02 23.51 -1.17
C VAL A 583 -7.51 23.30 -1.23
N LEU A 584 -6.80 23.89 -2.21
CA LEU A 584 -5.35 23.74 -2.30
C LEU A 584 -4.61 24.50 -1.21
N ASP A 585 -5.12 25.68 -0.81
CA ASP A 585 -4.51 26.56 0.20
C ASP A 585 -4.79 26.08 1.63
N LEU A 586 -5.86 25.29 1.85
CA LEU A 586 -6.21 24.76 3.17
C LEU A 586 -5.09 23.89 3.72
N LYS A 587 -4.74 24.12 4.99
CA LYS A 587 -3.80 23.32 5.78
C LYS A 587 -4.49 22.60 6.93
N VAL A 588 -5.53 23.24 7.51
CA VAL A 588 -6.23 22.72 8.69
C VAL A 588 -7.74 22.81 8.48
N MET A 589 -8.42 21.69 8.59
CA MET A 589 -9.88 21.58 8.72
C MET A 589 -10.21 21.02 10.10
N SER A 590 -10.86 21.82 10.93
CA SER A 590 -11.24 21.48 12.31
C SER A 590 -12.73 21.18 12.41
N ARG A 591 -13.18 20.43 13.44
CA ARG A 591 -14.57 19.98 13.61
C ARG A 591 -15.16 19.38 12.34
N ALA A 592 -14.33 18.66 11.58
CA ALA A 592 -14.73 18.00 10.35
C ALA A 592 -15.60 16.78 10.65
N ARG A 593 -16.73 16.67 9.97
CA ARG A 593 -17.58 15.48 9.95
C ARG A 593 -17.06 14.50 8.86
N PRO A 594 -17.45 13.24 8.88
CA PRO A 594 -17.07 12.25 7.86
C PRO A 594 -17.32 12.73 6.43
N MET A 595 -18.49 13.32 6.18
CA MET A 595 -18.86 13.84 4.85
C MET A 595 -18.01 15.05 4.43
N ASP A 596 -17.59 15.89 5.37
CA ASP A 596 -16.71 17.03 5.08
C ASP A 596 -15.32 16.54 4.66
N LYS A 597 -14.80 15.47 5.32
CA LYS A 597 -13.56 14.80 4.94
C LYS A 597 -13.63 14.23 3.52
N GLN A 598 -14.70 13.53 3.20
CA GLN A 598 -14.93 12.95 1.87
C GLN A 598 -15.02 14.04 0.79
N ARG A 599 -15.84 15.09 1.01
CA ARG A 599 -15.98 16.21 0.07
C ARG A 599 -14.65 16.91 -0.20
N LEU A 600 -13.82 17.12 0.82
CA LEU A 600 -12.48 17.69 0.65
C LEU A 600 -11.63 16.83 -0.30
N VAL A 601 -11.64 15.53 -0.13
CA VAL A 601 -10.91 14.59 -0.98
C VAL A 601 -11.39 14.71 -2.43
N GLN A 602 -12.70 14.68 -2.67
CA GLN A 602 -13.29 14.79 -4.00
C GLN A 602 -12.91 16.11 -4.70
N LEU A 603 -12.97 17.23 -3.98
CA LEU A 603 -12.61 18.55 -4.54
C LEU A 603 -11.09 18.65 -4.84
N LEU A 604 -10.24 18.06 -4.01
CA LEU A 604 -8.80 17.98 -4.29
C LEU A 604 -8.53 17.16 -5.55
N GLN A 605 -9.24 16.05 -5.72
CA GLN A 605 -9.15 15.18 -6.93
C GLN A 605 -9.62 15.93 -8.18
N GLN A 606 -10.69 16.70 -8.11
CA GLN A 606 -11.16 17.56 -9.22
C GLN A 606 -10.11 18.61 -9.63
N LYS A 607 -9.29 19.08 -8.70
CA LYS A 607 -8.11 19.95 -8.98
C LYS A 607 -6.90 19.19 -9.54
N GLY A 608 -7.04 17.89 -9.79
CA GLY A 608 -5.97 17.05 -10.32
C GLY A 608 -4.95 16.61 -9.26
N ALA A 609 -5.26 16.74 -7.97
CA ALA A 609 -4.41 16.21 -6.91
C ALA A 609 -4.56 14.69 -6.80
N VAL A 610 -3.45 14.00 -6.54
CA VAL A 610 -3.44 12.60 -6.11
C VAL A 610 -3.43 12.60 -4.59
N VAL A 611 -4.52 12.15 -3.99
CA VAL A 611 -4.77 12.30 -2.55
C VAL A 611 -4.57 10.98 -1.82
N ALA A 612 -3.75 11.02 -0.77
CA ALA A 612 -3.75 10.00 0.26
C ALA A 612 -4.53 10.50 1.49
N VAL A 613 -5.25 9.61 2.14
CA VAL A 613 -5.97 9.90 3.39
C VAL A 613 -5.49 8.95 4.46
N THR A 614 -5.21 9.46 5.68
CA THR A 614 -4.97 8.62 6.84
C THR A 614 -6.16 8.66 7.79
N GLY A 615 -6.44 7.55 8.44
CA GLY A 615 -7.48 7.46 9.46
C GLY A 615 -7.37 6.19 10.28
N ASP A 616 -7.95 6.22 11.48
CA ASP A 616 -7.97 5.09 12.43
C ASP A 616 -9.40 4.72 12.85
N GLY A 617 -10.36 5.60 12.61
CA GLY A 617 -11.74 5.46 13.04
C GLY A 617 -12.75 5.15 11.93
N THR A 618 -13.95 4.76 12.33
CA THR A 618 -15.10 4.61 11.43
C THR A 618 -15.45 5.90 10.69
N ASN A 619 -15.19 7.03 11.34
CA ASN A 619 -15.45 8.37 10.78
C ASN A 619 -14.58 8.68 9.53
N ASP A 620 -13.50 7.95 9.35
CA ASP A 620 -12.55 8.15 8.25
C ASP A 620 -12.86 7.26 7.04
N ALA A 621 -13.62 6.20 7.22
CA ALA A 621 -13.88 5.20 6.19
C ALA A 621 -14.40 5.79 4.86
N PRO A 622 -15.35 6.76 4.82
CA PRO A 622 -15.79 7.37 3.57
C PRO A 622 -14.65 8.09 2.82
N ALA A 623 -13.78 8.79 3.56
CA ALA A 623 -12.66 9.50 2.97
C ALA A 623 -11.53 8.54 2.53
N LEU A 624 -11.25 7.48 3.32
CA LEU A 624 -10.30 6.42 2.98
C LEU A 624 -10.68 5.73 1.67
N ASN A 625 -11.95 5.38 1.51
CA ASN A 625 -12.47 4.69 0.32
C ASN A 625 -12.44 5.56 -0.95
N HIS A 626 -12.63 6.89 -0.82
CA HIS A 626 -12.63 7.82 -1.94
C HIS A 626 -11.25 8.33 -2.34
N ALA A 627 -10.26 8.19 -1.47
CA ALA A 627 -8.89 8.57 -1.77
C ALA A 627 -8.28 7.69 -2.85
N GLN A 628 -7.28 8.20 -3.60
CA GLN A 628 -6.49 7.33 -4.46
C GLN A 628 -5.66 6.32 -3.65
N VAL A 629 -5.31 6.67 -2.41
CA VAL A 629 -4.73 5.72 -1.44
C VAL A 629 -5.27 5.99 -0.05
N GLY A 630 -6.04 5.06 0.49
CA GLY A 630 -6.44 5.03 1.89
C GLY A 630 -5.36 4.37 2.76
N LEU A 631 -4.99 5.03 3.86
CA LEU A 631 -3.96 4.58 4.80
C LEU A 631 -4.59 4.42 6.19
N SER A 632 -4.76 3.18 6.67
CA SER A 632 -5.23 2.92 8.03
C SER A 632 -4.08 2.72 9.01
N MET A 633 -4.33 3.02 10.27
CA MET A 633 -3.41 2.70 11.37
C MET A 633 -3.51 1.22 11.75
N GLY A 634 -2.44 0.63 12.24
CA GLY A 634 -2.40 -0.75 12.72
C GLY A 634 -3.32 -0.97 13.92
N THR A 635 -3.45 0.04 14.80
CA THR A 635 -4.39 0.07 15.93
C THR A 635 -5.79 0.56 15.55
N GLY A 636 -6.00 0.98 14.29
CA GLY A 636 -7.30 1.46 13.82
C GLY A 636 -8.39 0.39 13.81
N THR A 637 -9.64 0.85 13.72
CA THR A 637 -10.82 -0.01 13.65
C THR A 637 -10.80 -0.92 12.43
N SER A 638 -11.50 -2.04 12.49
CA SER A 638 -11.64 -2.97 11.35
C SER A 638 -12.19 -2.27 10.11
N VAL A 639 -13.14 -1.35 10.28
CA VAL A 639 -13.73 -0.54 9.21
C VAL A 639 -12.70 0.33 8.51
N ALA A 640 -11.88 1.06 9.26
CA ALA A 640 -10.83 1.89 8.70
C ALA A 640 -9.83 1.03 7.92
N LYS A 641 -9.47 -0.15 8.45
CA LYS A 641 -8.58 -1.09 7.79
C LYS A 641 -9.18 -1.65 6.49
N GLU A 642 -10.46 -1.99 6.47
CA GLU A 642 -11.14 -2.49 5.27
C GLU A 642 -11.31 -1.42 4.19
N ALA A 643 -11.61 -0.19 4.60
CA ALA A 643 -11.71 0.95 3.69
C ALA A 643 -10.36 1.39 3.12
N SER A 644 -9.23 0.90 3.67
CA SER A 644 -7.88 1.33 3.30
C SER A 644 -7.23 0.42 2.27
N ASP A 645 -6.23 0.96 1.58
CA ASP A 645 -5.39 0.25 0.61
C ASP A 645 -4.07 -0.21 1.22
N ILE A 646 -3.61 0.49 2.27
CA ILE A 646 -2.38 0.16 3.02
C ILE A 646 -2.66 0.33 4.51
N THR A 647 -2.21 -0.62 5.34
CA THR A 647 -2.23 -0.52 6.80
C THR A 647 -0.83 -0.25 7.34
N LEU A 648 -0.67 0.77 8.17
CA LEU A 648 0.58 1.16 8.82
C LEU A 648 0.71 0.41 10.15
N LEU A 649 1.52 -0.66 10.17
CA LEU A 649 1.58 -1.59 11.32
C LEU A 649 2.18 -0.96 12.59
N ASP A 650 2.94 0.12 12.46
CA ASP A 650 3.60 0.84 13.56
C ASP A 650 2.89 2.15 13.95
N ASP A 651 1.76 2.45 13.31
CA ASP A 651 1.01 3.71 13.48
C ASP A 651 1.85 4.97 13.25
N SER A 652 2.96 4.87 12.52
CA SER A 652 3.92 5.95 12.34
C SER A 652 3.68 6.73 11.05
N PHE A 653 3.62 8.07 11.16
CA PHE A 653 3.58 8.95 9.99
C PHE A 653 4.88 8.84 9.15
N HIS A 654 6.00 8.45 9.78
CA HIS A 654 7.26 8.17 9.06
C HIS A 654 7.11 7.05 8.03
N SER A 655 6.29 6.04 8.34
CA SER A 655 6.00 4.93 7.41
C SER A 655 5.27 5.39 6.16
N ILE A 656 4.48 6.48 6.23
CA ILE A 656 3.86 7.12 5.06
C ILE A 656 4.93 7.71 4.13
N ALA A 657 5.88 8.49 4.67
CA ALA A 657 6.98 9.04 3.89
C ALA A 657 7.83 7.93 3.24
N THR A 658 8.02 6.83 3.96
CA THR A 658 8.72 5.64 3.46
C THR A 658 7.94 4.96 2.34
N ALA A 659 6.61 4.83 2.46
CA ALA A 659 5.76 4.29 1.39
C ALA A 659 5.81 5.14 0.11
N VAL A 660 5.80 6.47 0.23
CA VAL A 660 6.01 7.39 -0.91
C VAL A 660 7.36 7.14 -1.58
N MET A 661 8.42 7.03 -0.79
CA MET A 661 9.77 6.76 -1.30
C MET A 661 9.82 5.43 -2.08
N TRP A 662 9.17 4.38 -1.56
CA TRP A 662 9.05 3.09 -2.24
C TRP A 662 8.27 3.20 -3.55
N GLY A 663 7.13 3.88 -3.55
CA GLY A 663 6.31 4.08 -4.76
C GLY A 663 7.05 4.86 -5.86
N ARG A 664 7.77 5.93 -5.50
CA ARG A 664 8.61 6.70 -6.45
C ARG A 664 9.77 5.86 -6.99
N SER A 665 10.39 5.05 -6.15
CA SER A 665 11.49 4.17 -6.55
C SER A 665 11.01 3.06 -7.47
N LEU A 666 9.83 2.49 -7.21
CA LEU A 666 9.17 1.53 -8.09
C LEU A 666 9.01 2.08 -9.50
N TYR A 667 8.43 3.26 -9.62
CA TYR A 667 8.22 3.92 -10.91
C TYR A 667 9.52 4.16 -11.67
N LYS A 668 10.59 4.61 -10.97
CA LYS A 668 11.92 4.75 -11.58
C LYS A 668 12.50 3.43 -12.06
N ASN A 669 12.33 2.36 -11.30
CA ASN A 669 12.82 1.04 -11.70
C ASN A 669 12.11 0.55 -12.97
N ILE A 670 10.80 0.79 -13.09
CA ILE A 670 10.04 0.51 -14.30
C ILE A 670 10.55 1.37 -15.48
N GLN A 671 10.80 2.66 -15.29
CA GLN A 671 11.37 3.51 -16.32
C GLN A 671 12.75 3.03 -16.79
N ARG A 672 13.61 2.56 -15.88
CA ARG A 672 14.92 1.97 -16.20
C ARG A 672 14.77 0.74 -17.07
N PHE A 673 13.81 -0.13 -16.74
CA PHE A 673 13.50 -1.31 -17.55
C PHE A 673 12.99 -0.91 -18.95
N ILE A 674 12.07 0.05 -19.04
CA ILE A 674 11.56 0.56 -20.32
C ILE A 674 12.70 1.11 -21.20
N VAL A 675 13.62 1.91 -20.62
CA VAL A 675 14.77 2.43 -21.36
C VAL A 675 15.63 1.29 -21.90
N PHE A 676 15.89 0.29 -21.10
CA PHE A 676 16.66 -0.88 -21.48
C PHE A 676 15.98 -1.64 -22.63
N GLN A 677 14.73 -2.06 -22.45
CA GLN A 677 13.99 -2.89 -23.39
C GLN A 677 13.72 -2.16 -24.71
N LEU A 678 13.28 -0.90 -24.68
CA LEU A 678 13.04 -0.15 -25.92
C LEU A 678 14.31 0.11 -26.71
N THR A 679 15.46 0.23 -26.06
CA THR A 679 16.74 0.33 -26.76
C THR A 679 17.02 -0.95 -27.53
N ILE A 680 16.81 -2.12 -26.92
CA ILE A 680 16.94 -3.42 -27.58
C ILE A 680 16.03 -3.51 -28.81
N ASN A 681 14.73 -3.25 -28.61
CA ASN A 681 13.73 -3.40 -29.65
C ASN A 681 13.99 -2.47 -30.85
N VAL A 682 14.35 -1.21 -30.59
CA VAL A 682 14.70 -0.25 -31.68
C VAL A 682 15.91 -0.71 -32.45
N VAL A 683 16.98 -1.16 -31.78
CA VAL A 683 18.20 -1.64 -32.44
C VAL A 683 17.93 -2.90 -33.23
N ALA A 684 17.25 -3.88 -32.69
CA ALA A 684 16.94 -5.14 -33.33
C ALA A 684 16.02 -4.95 -34.55
N LEU A 685 14.92 -4.17 -34.38
CA LEU A 685 14.01 -3.87 -35.49
C LEU A 685 14.72 -3.17 -36.66
N ALA A 686 15.54 -2.17 -36.33
CA ALA A 686 16.31 -1.44 -37.36
C ALA A 686 17.38 -2.32 -38.00
N SER A 687 18.07 -3.19 -37.26
CA SER A 687 19.09 -4.11 -37.81
C SER A 687 18.48 -5.14 -38.73
N VAL A 688 17.34 -5.72 -38.42
CA VAL A 688 16.63 -6.67 -39.28
C VAL A 688 16.12 -5.99 -40.56
N LEU A 689 15.48 -4.81 -40.40
CA LEU A 689 14.94 -4.06 -41.50
C LEU A 689 16.05 -3.58 -42.49
N LEU A 690 17.10 -2.95 -41.95
CA LEU A 690 18.21 -2.44 -42.78
C LEU A 690 19.02 -3.59 -43.40
N GLY A 691 19.23 -4.69 -42.66
CA GLY A 691 19.87 -5.89 -43.20
C GLY A 691 19.17 -6.40 -44.46
N ALA A 692 17.85 -6.43 -44.44
CA ALA A 692 17.04 -6.79 -45.61
C ALA A 692 17.25 -5.84 -46.79
N PHE A 693 17.32 -4.52 -46.56
CA PHE A 693 17.62 -3.54 -47.63
C PHE A 693 19.02 -3.72 -48.22
N PHE A 694 20.00 -4.14 -47.44
CA PHE A 694 21.34 -4.44 -47.92
C PHE A 694 21.43 -5.80 -48.61
N GLY A 695 20.35 -6.58 -48.67
CA GLY A 695 20.30 -7.89 -49.31
C GLY A 695 21.13 -8.97 -48.64
N THR A 696 21.33 -8.84 -47.33
CA THR A 696 21.95 -9.87 -46.52
C THR A 696 20.89 -10.89 -46.02
N GLU A 697 21.34 -12.10 -45.67
CA GLU A 697 20.50 -13.02 -44.92
C GLU A 697 20.01 -12.34 -43.64
N LEU A 698 18.90 -12.86 -43.04
CA LEU A 698 18.37 -12.34 -41.79
C LEU A 698 19.49 -12.28 -40.72
N PRO A 699 19.90 -11.07 -40.25
CA PRO A 699 21.01 -10.97 -39.30
C PRO A 699 20.68 -11.52 -37.92
N LEU A 700 19.38 -11.56 -37.60
CA LEU A 700 18.83 -12.10 -36.36
C LEU A 700 17.63 -13.01 -36.69
N THR A 701 17.58 -14.21 -36.08
CA THR A 701 16.46 -15.15 -36.25
C THR A 701 15.38 -14.98 -35.18
N VAL A 702 14.19 -15.56 -35.43
CA VAL A 702 13.09 -15.58 -34.46
C VAL A 702 13.53 -16.17 -33.10
N THR A 703 14.26 -17.30 -33.13
CA THR A 703 14.74 -18.01 -31.94
C THR A 703 15.73 -17.17 -31.13
N GLN A 704 16.66 -16.48 -31.80
CA GLN A 704 17.60 -15.55 -31.18
C GLN A 704 16.88 -14.38 -30.51
N MET A 705 15.86 -13.83 -31.16
CA MET A 705 15.10 -12.71 -30.63
C MET A 705 14.18 -13.12 -29.46
N LEU A 706 13.65 -14.33 -29.47
CA LEU A 706 12.93 -14.87 -28.34
C LEU A 706 13.85 -15.08 -27.11
N TRP A 707 15.10 -15.50 -27.31
CA TRP A 707 16.08 -15.51 -26.24
C TRP A 707 16.27 -14.12 -25.62
N VAL A 708 16.43 -13.11 -26.45
CA VAL A 708 16.69 -11.73 -26.01
C VAL A 708 15.46 -11.13 -25.34
N ASN A 709 14.33 -11.10 -26.05
CA ASN A 709 13.14 -10.36 -25.61
C ASN A 709 12.37 -11.06 -24.46
N LEU A 710 12.49 -12.38 -24.34
CA LEU A 710 11.73 -13.10 -23.34
C LEU A 710 12.62 -13.49 -22.15
N ILE A 711 13.73 -14.18 -22.40
CA ILE A 711 14.55 -14.77 -21.33
C ILE A 711 15.46 -13.69 -20.74
N MET A 712 16.24 -13.03 -21.54
CA MET A 712 17.16 -11.98 -21.09
C MET A 712 16.40 -10.80 -20.46
N ASP A 713 15.30 -10.34 -21.09
CA ASP A 713 14.48 -9.23 -20.58
C ASP A 713 13.80 -9.59 -19.26
N THR A 714 13.39 -10.85 -19.08
CA THR A 714 12.83 -11.31 -17.80
C THR A 714 13.86 -11.20 -16.66
N PHE A 715 15.07 -11.70 -16.88
CA PHE A 715 16.13 -11.58 -15.87
C PHE A 715 16.55 -10.12 -15.67
N ALA A 716 16.62 -9.32 -16.72
CA ALA A 716 16.88 -7.89 -16.63
C ALA A 716 15.80 -7.15 -15.83
N ALA A 717 14.51 -7.47 -16.07
CA ALA A 717 13.39 -6.95 -15.30
C ALA A 717 13.51 -7.27 -13.81
N MET A 718 13.85 -8.51 -13.46
CA MET A 718 14.07 -8.94 -12.10
C MET A 718 15.24 -8.19 -11.42
N ALA A 719 16.34 -8.01 -12.14
CA ALA A 719 17.49 -7.24 -11.67
C ALA A 719 17.11 -5.77 -11.40
N LEU A 720 16.47 -5.11 -12.35
CA LEU A 720 16.09 -3.71 -12.25
C LEU A 720 14.96 -3.47 -11.21
N ALA A 721 14.00 -4.39 -11.10
CA ALA A 721 12.98 -4.36 -10.07
C ALA A 721 13.56 -4.54 -8.65
N SER A 722 14.69 -5.22 -8.53
CA SER A 722 15.35 -5.46 -7.24
C SER A 722 16.15 -4.28 -6.71
N ILE A 723 16.29 -3.19 -7.45
CA ILE A 723 17.03 -1.99 -7.02
C ILE A 723 16.35 -1.38 -5.78
N PRO A 724 17.11 -1.16 -4.67
CA PRO A 724 16.56 -0.56 -3.46
C PRO A 724 16.17 0.89 -3.69
N PRO A 725 15.28 1.46 -2.85
CA PRO A 725 14.90 2.86 -2.95
C PRO A 725 16.09 3.76 -2.64
N SER A 726 16.15 4.88 -3.33
CA SER A 726 17.11 5.95 -3.04
C SER A 726 16.39 7.11 -2.36
N ALA A 727 16.96 7.65 -1.30
CA ALA A 727 16.46 8.85 -0.65
C ALA A 727 16.37 10.06 -1.61
N ASP A 728 17.17 10.08 -2.67
CA ASP A 728 17.18 11.13 -3.69
C ASP A 728 15.82 11.31 -4.39
N VAL A 729 14.97 10.26 -4.41
CA VAL A 729 13.62 10.35 -5.02
C VAL A 729 12.70 11.29 -4.25
N MET A 730 12.97 11.55 -2.97
CA MET A 730 12.22 12.47 -2.14
C MET A 730 12.59 13.95 -2.40
N ASN A 731 13.66 14.22 -3.14
CA ASN A 731 14.03 15.56 -3.57
C ASN A 731 13.36 15.98 -4.90
N GLU A 732 12.59 15.07 -5.50
CA GLU A 732 11.89 15.31 -6.76
C GLU A 732 10.43 15.69 -6.48
N LYS A 733 9.86 16.57 -7.32
CA LYS A 733 8.42 16.89 -7.25
C LYS A 733 7.58 15.69 -7.69
N PRO A 734 6.34 15.54 -7.18
CA PRO A 734 5.41 14.53 -7.64
C PRO A 734 5.19 14.63 -9.16
N ARG A 735 5.04 13.49 -9.81
CA ARG A 735 4.65 13.44 -11.23
C ARG A 735 3.19 13.84 -11.40
N LYS A 736 2.84 14.37 -12.56
CA LYS A 736 1.44 14.55 -12.94
C LYS A 736 0.86 13.21 -13.39
N THR A 737 -0.42 12.99 -13.14
CA THR A 737 -1.13 11.76 -13.53
C THR A 737 -1.16 11.54 -15.04
N ASP A 738 -1.18 12.63 -15.83
CA ASP A 738 -1.23 12.61 -17.29
C ASP A 738 0.15 12.54 -17.94
N ASP A 739 1.23 12.59 -17.17
CA ASP A 739 2.58 12.52 -17.73
C ASP A 739 2.82 11.15 -18.38
N PHE A 740 3.19 11.16 -19.67
CA PHE A 740 3.53 9.93 -20.38
C PHE A 740 4.78 9.29 -19.77
N ILE A 741 4.75 7.96 -19.61
CA ILE A 741 5.81 7.22 -18.93
C ILE A 741 7.19 7.43 -19.56
N ILE A 742 7.25 7.62 -20.89
CA ILE A 742 8.50 7.91 -21.62
C ILE A 742 8.80 9.40 -21.59
N THR A 743 9.73 9.78 -20.75
CA THR A 743 10.20 11.16 -20.63
C THR A 743 11.06 11.57 -21.83
N LYS A 744 11.26 12.90 -22.03
CA LYS A 744 12.17 13.44 -23.03
C LYS A 744 13.61 12.91 -22.88
N ALA A 745 14.05 12.71 -21.63
CA ALA A 745 15.37 12.16 -21.31
C ALA A 745 15.48 10.68 -21.72
N MET A 746 14.46 9.88 -21.44
CA MET A 746 14.38 8.48 -21.89
C MET A 746 14.45 8.38 -23.41
N ARG A 747 13.62 9.17 -24.13
CA ARG A 747 13.63 9.17 -25.60
C ARG A 747 14.99 9.53 -26.17
N LYS A 748 15.67 10.54 -25.63
CA LYS A 748 17.04 10.90 -26.05
C LYS A 748 18.04 9.77 -25.79
N ASN A 749 17.92 9.08 -24.65
CA ASN A 749 18.80 7.96 -24.33
C ASN A 749 18.56 6.77 -25.25
N ILE A 750 17.29 6.34 -25.42
CA ILE A 750 16.92 5.21 -26.29
C ILE A 750 17.40 5.45 -27.72
N LEU A 751 17.13 6.62 -28.29
CA LEU A 751 17.52 6.93 -29.66
C LEU A 751 19.03 7.14 -29.79
N GLY A 752 19.69 7.78 -28.84
CA GLY A 752 21.13 8.03 -28.87
C GLY A 752 21.96 6.76 -28.72
N VAL A 753 21.68 5.95 -27.70
CA VAL A 753 22.35 4.66 -27.49
C VAL A 753 21.99 3.69 -28.62
N GLY A 754 20.71 3.65 -29.01
CA GLY A 754 20.23 2.83 -30.10
C GLY A 754 20.92 3.14 -31.44
N PHE A 755 21.10 4.42 -31.76
CA PHE A 755 21.83 4.83 -32.98
C PHE A 755 23.29 4.38 -32.96
N CYS A 756 23.98 4.53 -31.81
CA CYS A 756 25.36 4.07 -31.68
C CYS A 756 25.48 2.54 -31.89
N PHE A 757 24.59 1.76 -31.27
CA PHE A 757 24.60 0.31 -31.41
C PHE A 757 24.26 -0.09 -32.87
N LEU A 758 23.26 0.56 -33.44
CA LEU A 758 22.88 0.32 -34.84
C LEU A 758 24.04 0.61 -35.81
N ALA A 759 24.78 1.70 -35.61
CA ALA A 759 25.94 2.04 -36.46
C ALA A 759 27.00 0.93 -36.41
N ILE A 760 27.31 0.39 -35.20
CA ILE A 760 28.26 -0.72 -35.05
C ILE A 760 27.77 -1.96 -35.79
N LEU A 761 26.51 -2.34 -35.54
CA LEU A 761 25.90 -3.54 -36.11
C LEU A 761 25.78 -3.44 -37.64
N MET A 762 25.43 -2.27 -38.16
CA MET A 762 25.39 -2.05 -39.62
C MET A 762 26.78 -2.14 -40.26
N THR A 763 27.80 -1.64 -39.58
CA THR A 763 29.20 -1.81 -40.05
C THR A 763 29.56 -3.30 -40.14
N LEU A 764 29.19 -4.09 -39.13
CA LEU A 764 29.39 -5.54 -39.11
C LEU A 764 28.63 -6.23 -40.25
N ILE A 765 27.36 -5.86 -40.51
CA ILE A 765 26.56 -6.40 -41.62
C ILE A 765 27.25 -6.14 -42.97
N VAL A 766 27.79 -4.95 -43.21
CA VAL A 766 28.52 -4.62 -44.44
C VAL A 766 29.79 -5.46 -44.59
N ILE A 767 30.52 -5.70 -43.47
CA ILE A 767 31.71 -6.56 -43.47
C ILE A 767 31.31 -8.02 -43.77
N ILE A 768 30.28 -8.54 -43.12
CA ILE A 768 29.79 -9.92 -43.32
C ILE A 768 29.40 -10.16 -44.78
N LYS A 769 28.76 -9.18 -45.43
CA LYS A 769 28.38 -9.27 -46.84
C LYS A 769 29.57 -9.49 -47.80
N GLN A 770 30.76 -9.05 -47.39
CA GLN A 770 31.99 -9.17 -48.19
C GLN A 770 32.82 -10.42 -47.87
N MET A 771 32.37 -11.20 -46.88
CA MET A 771 33.07 -12.43 -46.46
C MET A 771 32.78 -13.60 -47.37
N PRO A 772 33.71 -14.57 -47.50
CA PRO A 772 33.49 -15.84 -48.18
C PRO A 772 32.31 -16.61 -47.49
N ALA A 773 31.58 -17.37 -48.32
CA ALA A 773 30.35 -18.06 -47.88
C ALA A 773 30.57 -19.05 -46.71
N ASP A 774 31.74 -19.64 -46.64
CA ASP A 774 32.16 -20.58 -45.55
C ASP A 774 32.35 -19.90 -44.21
N LEU A 775 32.60 -18.61 -44.14
CA LEU A 775 32.79 -17.83 -42.93
C LEU A 775 31.53 -17.07 -42.48
N VAL A 776 30.49 -17.01 -43.28
CA VAL A 776 29.27 -16.23 -42.98
C VAL A 776 28.54 -16.77 -41.75
N GLY A 777 28.47 -18.10 -41.54
CA GLY A 777 27.82 -18.70 -40.36
C GLY A 777 28.48 -18.26 -39.07
N GLN A 778 29.81 -18.35 -39.01
CA GLN A 778 30.57 -17.92 -37.81
C GLN A 778 30.48 -16.40 -37.60
N ALA A 779 30.50 -15.60 -38.69
CA ALA A 779 30.36 -14.15 -38.60
C ALA A 779 28.98 -13.71 -38.08
N LEU A 780 27.91 -14.40 -38.49
CA LEU A 780 26.54 -14.16 -37.96
C LEU A 780 26.42 -14.57 -36.50
N THR A 781 27.11 -15.62 -36.06
CA THR A 781 27.18 -15.98 -34.63
C THR A 781 27.88 -14.91 -33.82
N GLN A 782 28.99 -14.37 -34.32
CA GLN A 782 29.69 -13.23 -33.69
C GLN A 782 28.79 -11.98 -33.69
N PHE A 783 28.10 -11.69 -34.76
CA PHE A 783 27.13 -10.57 -34.84
C PHE A 783 26.05 -10.69 -33.76
N PHE A 784 25.41 -11.84 -33.63
CA PHE A 784 24.42 -12.11 -32.60
C PHE A 784 25.01 -11.95 -31.18
N THR A 785 26.20 -12.48 -30.94
CA THR A 785 26.87 -12.38 -29.62
C THR A 785 27.26 -10.93 -29.33
N ILE A 786 27.76 -10.16 -30.29
CA ILE A 786 28.04 -8.72 -30.11
C ILE A 786 26.75 -7.96 -29.79
N PHE A 787 25.66 -8.25 -30.51
CA PHE A 787 24.34 -7.63 -30.24
C PHE A 787 23.94 -7.85 -28.77
N VAL A 788 24.00 -9.09 -28.30
CA VAL A 788 23.64 -9.42 -26.89
C VAL A 788 24.59 -8.77 -25.90
N MET A 789 25.91 -8.78 -26.15
CA MET A 789 26.89 -8.20 -25.23
C MET A 789 26.82 -6.66 -25.16
N LEU A 790 26.47 -5.97 -26.23
CA LEU A 790 26.17 -4.54 -26.17
C LEU A 790 25.01 -4.24 -25.21
N GLN A 791 23.93 -5.05 -25.25
CA GLN A 791 22.79 -4.92 -24.36
C GLN A 791 23.14 -5.36 -22.92
N PHE A 792 23.95 -6.39 -22.77
CA PHE A 792 24.46 -6.84 -21.48
C PHE A 792 25.14 -5.69 -20.70
N TRP A 793 26.05 -4.96 -21.34
CA TRP A 793 26.70 -3.81 -20.72
C TRP A 793 25.76 -2.62 -20.54
N ASN A 794 24.80 -2.45 -21.44
CA ASN A 794 23.77 -1.43 -21.35
C ASN A 794 22.82 -1.64 -20.16
N LEU A 795 22.61 -2.89 -19.72
CA LEU A 795 21.81 -3.20 -18.52
C LEU A 795 22.36 -2.49 -17.27
N PHE A 796 23.70 -2.47 -17.12
CA PHE A 796 24.33 -1.75 -16.02
C PHE A 796 24.14 -0.24 -16.13
N ASN A 797 24.21 0.34 -17.32
CA ASN A 797 23.93 1.75 -17.54
C ASN A 797 22.46 2.11 -17.27
N ALA A 798 21.54 1.24 -17.69
CA ALA A 798 20.11 1.40 -17.43
C ALA A 798 19.79 1.36 -15.92
N SER A 799 20.48 0.54 -15.12
CA SER A 799 20.25 0.42 -13.68
C SER A 799 20.43 1.73 -12.93
N VAL A 800 21.27 2.62 -13.40
CA VAL A 800 21.55 3.93 -12.81
C VAL A 800 20.98 5.08 -13.62
N PHE A 801 20.13 4.79 -14.62
CA PHE A 801 19.46 5.83 -15.41
C PHE A 801 18.67 6.79 -14.52
N GLY A 802 18.74 8.08 -14.83
CA GLY A 802 18.09 9.12 -14.01
C GLY A 802 18.86 9.52 -12.75
N THR A 803 20.02 8.92 -12.50
CA THR A 803 20.93 9.27 -11.39
C THR A 803 22.30 9.72 -11.90
N ASN A 804 23.06 10.40 -11.05
CA ASN A 804 24.46 10.71 -11.34
C ASN A 804 25.45 9.75 -10.62
N HIS A 805 24.93 8.66 -10.02
CA HIS A 805 25.76 7.70 -9.30
C HIS A 805 26.51 6.77 -10.25
N SER A 806 27.66 6.27 -9.79
CA SER A 806 28.36 5.20 -10.49
C SER A 806 27.60 3.88 -10.29
N VAL A 807 27.67 2.98 -11.27
CA VAL A 807 27.17 1.60 -11.16
C VAL A 807 27.82 0.88 -9.96
N PHE A 808 29.06 1.23 -9.61
CA PHE A 808 29.85 0.58 -8.55
C PHE A 808 29.67 1.19 -7.17
N LYS A 809 28.81 2.20 -6.98
CA LYS A 809 28.69 2.93 -5.70
C LYS A 809 28.12 2.08 -4.57
N ASP A 810 27.20 1.14 -4.88
CA ASP A 810 26.51 0.32 -3.88
C ASP A 810 26.81 -1.17 -4.11
N SER A 811 27.67 -1.74 -3.28
CA SER A 811 28.16 -3.12 -3.43
C SER A 811 27.05 -4.18 -3.26
N ARG A 812 26.04 -3.95 -2.42
CA ARG A 812 24.91 -4.89 -2.24
C ARG A 812 24.00 -4.91 -3.45
N HIS A 813 23.83 -3.77 -4.09
CA HIS A 813 23.09 -3.62 -5.32
C HIS A 813 23.85 -4.24 -6.50
N ALA A 814 25.15 -4.04 -6.54
CA ALA A 814 26.02 -4.63 -7.55
C ALA A 814 25.97 -6.17 -7.55
N LEU A 815 25.85 -6.82 -6.38
CA LEU A 815 25.77 -8.28 -6.28
C LEU A 815 24.50 -8.86 -6.94
N GLY A 816 23.34 -8.23 -6.72
CA GLY A 816 22.08 -8.65 -7.35
C GLY A 816 22.12 -8.49 -8.88
N MET A 817 22.65 -7.38 -9.37
CA MET A 817 22.86 -7.15 -10.80
C MET A 817 23.90 -8.11 -11.39
N LEU A 818 24.99 -8.37 -10.67
CA LEU A 818 26.04 -9.25 -11.11
C LEU A 818 25.57 -10.70 -11.23
N SER A 819 24.75 -11.20 -10.29
CA SER A 819 24.19 -12.56 -10.38
C SER A 819 23.31 -12.74 -11.63
N VAL A 820 22.45 -11.77 -11.93
CA VAL A 820 21.64 -11.80 -13.16
C VAL A 820 22.53 -11.69 -14.40
N ALA A 821 23.52 -10.81 -14.39
CA ALA A 821 24.46 -10.68 -15.51
C ALA A 821 25.21 -11.99 -15.78
N ILE A 822 25.63 -12.71 -14.74
CA ILE A 822 26.25 -14.03 -14.86
C ILE A 822 25.26 -15.03 -15.50
N ILE A 823 23.99 -15.05 -15.08
CA ILE A 823 22.98 -15.94 -15.68
C ILE A 823 22.79 -15.64 -17.17
N ILE A 824 22.71 -14.37 -17.55
CA ILE A 824 22.58 -13.96 -18.96
C ILE A 824 23.82 -14.38 -19.76
N LEU A 825 25.01 -14.16 -19.22
CA LEU A 825 26.27 -14.52 -19.89
C LEU A 825 26.39 -16.03 -20.07
N VAL A 826 26.12 -16.82 -19.01
CA VAL A 826 26.13 -18.28 -19.08
C VAL A 826 25.11 -18.79 -20.07
N GLY A 827 23.89 -18.23 -20.08
CA GLY A 827 22.87 -18.56 -21.05
C GLY A 827 23.29 -18.27 -22.50
N GLN A 828 23.94 -17.13 -22.75
CA GLN A 828 24.47 -16.78 -24.08
C GLN A 828 25.58 -17.75 -24.53
N ILE A 829 26.48 -18.12 -23.62
CA ILE A 829 27.52 -19.11 -23.91
C ILE A 829 26.88 -20.45 -24.28
N LEU A 830 25.93 -20.94 -23.48
CA LEU A 830 25.25 -22.21 -23.78
C LEU A 830 24.52 -22.20 -25.12
N ILE A 831 23.89 -21.11 -25.52
CA ILE A 831 23.21 -20.99 -26.81
C ILE A 831 24.21 -20.97 -27.96
N VAL A 832 25.32 -20.29 -27.82
CA VAL A 832 26.32 -20.21 -28.89
C VAL A 832 27.03 -21.55 -29.04
N GLU A 833 27.41 -22.21 -27.94
CA GLU A 833 28.18 -23.46 -28.04
C GLU A 833 27.32 -24.69 -28.33
N PHE A 834 26.04 -24.71 -27.89
CA PHE A 834 25.18 -25.89 -28.03
C PHE A 834 23.93 -25.68 -28.84
N GLY A 835 23.59 -24.42 -29.22
CA GLY A 835 22.36 -24.09 -29.94
C GLY A 835 22.32 -24.56 -31.39
N GLY A 836 23.47 -24.63 -32.08
CA GLY A 836 23.61 -25.18 -33.41
C GLY A 836 22.59 -24.64 -34.42
N LYS A 837 21.98 -25.53 -35.21
CA LYS A 837 21.00 -25.14 -36.22
C LYS A 837 19.72 -24.49 -35.64
N VAL A 838 19.35 -24.79 -34.39
CA VAL A 838 18.14 -24.23 -33.76
C VAL A 838 18.25 -22.73 -33.55
N PHE A 839 19.42 -22.25 -33.10
CA PHE A 839 19.71 -20.83 -32.92
C PHE A 839 20.55 -20.24 -34.03
N ARG A 840 20.84 -21.02 -35.08
CA ARG A 840 21.74 -20.65 -36.15
C ARG A 840 23.09 -20.11 -35.63
N THR A 841 23.69 -20.89 -34.71
CA THR A 841 24.96 -20.57 -34.08
C THR A 841 26.02 -21.63 -34.34
N GLU A 842 27.27 -21.20 -34.41
CA GLU A 842 28.45 -22.04 -34.52
C GLU A 842 29.34 -21.83 -33.26
N PRO A 843 29.95 -22.88 -32.68
CA PRO A 843 30.84 -22.72 -31.52
C PRO A 843 31.98 -21.74 -31.83
N MET A 844 32.32 -20.94 -30.80
CA MET A 844 33.38 -19.94 -30.90
C MET A 844 34.55 -20.30 -29.99
N ASP A 845 35.78 -19.98 -30.43
CA ASP A 845 36.96 -20.14 -29.62
C ASP A 845 37.00 -19.16 -28.44
N PHE A 846 37.63 -19.54 -27.35
CA PHE A 846 37.71 -18.78 -26.10
C PHE A 846 38.31 -17.38 -26.30
N ILE A 847 39.22 -17.21 -27.24
CA ILE A 847 39.87 -15.92 -27.55
C ILE A 847 38.88 -14.96 -28.16
N THR A 848 38.02 -15.42 -29.07
CA THR A 848 36.94 -14.62 -29.68
C THR A 848 35.93 -14.16 -28.64
N TRP A 849 35.57 -15.03 -27.66
CA TRP A 849 34.73 -14.64 -26.51
C TRP A 849 35.34 -13.48 -25.74
N ILE A 850 36.64 -13.55 -25.39
CA ILE A 850 37.36 -12.49 -24.67
C ILE A 850 37.31 -11.17 -25.48
N TYR A 851 37.60 -11.23 -26.80
CA TYR A 851 37.56 -10.03 -27.65
C TYR A 851 36.17 -9.40 -27.71
N ILE A 852 35.12 -10.19 -27.84
CA ILE A 852 33.74 -9.68 -27.88
C ILE A 852 33.34 -9.07 -26.51
N ILE A 853 33.59 -9.77 -25.41
CA ILE A 853 33.25 -9.27 -24.07
C ILE A 853 34.01 -7.99 -23.73
N ALA A 854 35.33 -7.98 -23.95
CA ALA A 854 36.18 -6.82 -23.67
C ALA A 854 35.88 -5.68 -24.67
N GLY A 855 35.75 -5.98 -25.94
CA GLY A 855 35.46 -4.99 -26.96
C GLY A 855 34.13 -4.29 -26.77
N THR A 856 33.05 -5.02 -26.39
CA THR A 856 31.73 -4.42 -26.11
C THR A 856 31.64 -3.69 -24.78
N SER A 857 32.58 -3.91 -23.84
CA SER A 857 32.57 -3.29 -22.50
C SER A 857 32.71 -1.76 -22.53
N PHE A 858 33.15 -1.16 -23.66
CA PHE A 858 33.21 0.30 -23.81
C PHE A 858 31.87 0.97 -23.53
N VAL A 859 30.74 0.27 -23.75
CA VAL A 859 29.39 0.77 -23.45
C VAL A 859 29.26 1.15 -21.97
N LEU A 860 29.74 0.31 -21.07
CA LEU A 860 29.74 0.58 -19.63
C LEU A 860 30.63 1.79 -19.29
N TRP A 861 31.83 1.80 -19.83
CA TRP A 861 32.83 2.84 -19.53
C TRP A 861 32.44 4.21 -20.06
N ILE A 862 31.87 4.32 -21.26
CA ILE A 862 31.32 5.57 -21.78
C ILE A 862 30.23 6.10 -20.85
N GLY A 863 29.33 5.24 -20.38
CA GLY A 863 28.31 5.61 -19.40
C GLY A 863 28.90 6.12 -18.07
N GLU A 864 29.95 5.48 -17.54
CA GLU A 864 30.64 5.91 -16.32
C GLU A 864 31.36 7.26 -16.50
N ILE A 865 32.05 7.46 -17.60
CA ILE A 865 32.73 8.74 -17.92
C ILE A 865 31.70 9.88 -18.01
N TYR A 866 30.57 9.66 -18.71
CA TYR A 866 29.49 10.63 -18.79
C TYR A 866 28.94 11.01 -17.42
N ARG A 867 28.68 10.05 -16.54
CA ARG A 867 28.21 10.29 -15.16
C ARG A 867 29.26 10.99 -14.32
N TRP A 868 30.53 10.66 -14.52
CA TRP A 868 31.67 11.31 -13.84
C TRP A 868 31.77 12.80 -14.21
N ILE A 869 31.67 13.14 -15.50
CA ILE A 869 31.66 14.52 -15.98
C ILE A 869 30.48 15.29 -15.38
N LYS A 870 29.28 14.72 -15.37
CA LYS A 870 28.10 15.35 -14.76
C LYS A 870 28.24 15.60 -13.25
N ARG A 871 28.92 14.70 -12.53
CA ARG A 871 29.20 14.89 -11.10
C ARG A 871 30.14 16.09 -10.85
N ILE A 872 31.15 16.27 -11.69
CA ILE A 872 32.05 17.43 -11.61
C ILE A 872 31.28 18.73 -11.90
N GLN A 873 30.50 18.78 -12.97
CA GLN A 873 29.69 19.95 -13.33
C GLN A 873 28.67 20.37 -12.24
N LYS A 874 28.18 19.45 -11.43
CA LYS A 874 27.25 19.74 -10.36
C LYS A 874 27.93 20.17 -9.03
N LYS A 875 29.23 19.93 -8.91
CA LYS A 875 30.03 20.38 -7.75
C LYS A 875 30.56 21.80 -7.92
N ASN A 876 30.70 22.25 -9.16
CA ASN A 876 30.98 23.65 -9.52
C ASN A 876 29.64 24.42 -9.75
#